data_4aa8f6f7e4f6da6e0f31275c3afe63ec
#
_entry.id   4aa8f6f7e4f6da6e0f31275c3afe63ec
#
_cell.length_a   1.000
_cell.length_b   1.000
_cell.length_c   1.000
_cell.angle_alpha   90.00
_cell.angle_beta   90.00
_cell.angle_gamma   90.00
#
_symmetry.space_group_name_H-M   'P 1'
#
loop_
_entity.id
_entity.type
_entity.pdbx_description
1 polymer ?
#
loop_
_entity_poly.entity_id
_entity_poly.type
_entity_poly.pdbx_seq_one_letter_code
_entity_poly.pdbx_strand_id
1 'polypeptide(L)'
;MQQPIWLLSLDSDTFPAAPMTTGGLKAYYQVHGKQPNQTDIQLVHFVNEPERIETWLSEWKEQQLAIANKALEEGLQPIMGFSVYTWNAAEFLDVMRAIKALCPRILIVAGGPHVQKAADYLFSEALDLVVMGEGEETLTELIDTPCRSQWPDIAGLAYVNDGELIMTAARPRQTDLDSLPSALDAISLLDGNGEPYECISYETSRGCPYKCAFCEWGTGAIGTKMLSVSPARVKRDWNRIVDAGIKNIWLADSNFGALREDVEKADILCEIKKRTGLPTSFATSWSKKHGSRSRQIVLQLHANDLLPHYHLALQTLTPLALELSHRKNMDANKYEPIARDMARAGIPIACELIWGLVGDNLEDFEKHLDALFAIFPTIHIFGYTLLPGTEFYDRREEYKIETLPVAGYGKAKGEYVVGCMSFPVEEGLEGYFLLTAHQIMSRGYVMPMTLRYLALSKATPVAGLMRAVLRALCETFNCDVPGLVATDIMDVYERRSELFVAVIKHPDRAYECLEQVAQHWADAHISSSTDAASLKHKLQRLLALDKAFAPRCGPTRQDTVQFDFDANAVLDTLENMELPTPDMFAVKTTILHLTIPGGVGELINDPDGGVWIHAERAGMPDANPDAAQPVEIAPLAAGA
;
A
#
# COMPACT_ATOMS: atom_id res chain seq x y z
N MET A 1 9.82 27.05 -33.68
CA MET A 1 10.26 26.09 -32.63
C MET A 1 9.16 25.09 -32.36
N GLN A 2 9.40 24.00 -31.58
CA GLN A 2 8.33 23.09 -31.11
C GLN A 2 7.63 23.69 -29.90
N GLN A 3 6.34 23.34 -29.72
CA GLN A 3 5.59 23.69 -28.51
C GLN A 3 6.13 22.86 -27.32
N PRO A 4 6.66 23.50 -26.29
CA PRO A 4 7.23 22.78 -25.16
C PRO A 4 6.14 22.35 -24.18
N ILE A 5 6.19 21.08 -23.77
CA ILE A 5 5.27 20.48 -22.79
C ILE A 5 6.09 19.65 -21.82
N TRP A 6 5.84 19.85 -20.53
CA TRP A 6 6.42 19.03 -19.45
C TRP A 6 5.29 18.27 -18.76
N LEU A 7 5.40 16.95 -18.69
CA LEU A 7 4.49 16.09 -17.94
C LEU A 7 5.22 15.55 -16.71
N LEU A 8 4.73 15.93 -15.54
CA LEU A 8 5.34 15.62 -14.25
C LEU A 8 4.63 14.48 -13.55
N SER A 9 5.41 13.54 -13.05
CA SER A 9 4.98 12.48 -12.13
C SER A 9 5.95 12.35 -10.96
N LEU A 10 5.43 11.95 -9.80
CA LEU A 10 6.21 11.80 -8.59
C LEU A 10 5.70 10.57 -7.84
N ASP A 11 6.61 9.61 -7.62
CA ASP A 11 6.35 8.44 -6.81
C ASP A 11 6.93 8.60 -5.40
N SER A 12 6.44 7.82 -4.44
CA SER A 12 7.06 7.76 -3.12
C SER A 12 8.47 7.15 -3.22
N ASP A 13 9.34 7.50 -2.29
CA ASP A 13 10.69 6.94 -2.17
C ASP A 13 10.70 5.44 -1.89
N THR A 14 9.59 4.91 -1.37
CA THR A 14 9.42 3.48 -1.09
C THR A 14 9.00 2.66 -2.33
N PHE A 15 8.62 3.30 -3.42
CA PHE A 15 8.16 2.63 -4.63
C PHE A 15 8.57 3.37 -5.91
N PRO A 16 9.87 3.34 -6.28
CA PRO A 16 10.38 4.03 -7.46
C PRO A 16 10.01 3.25 -8.74
N ALA A 17 8.80 3.47 -9.27
CA ALA A 17 8.32 2.81 -10.48
C ALA A 17 8.56 3.65 -11.75
N ALA A 18 8.55 3.02 -12.93
CA ALA A 18 8.62 3.73 -14.20
C ALA A 18 7.38 4.64 -14.43
N PRO A 19 7.50 5.80 -15.09
CA PRO A 19 6.47 6.83 -15.21
C PRO A 19 5.35 6.44 -16.20
N MET A 20 4.59 5.40 -15.91
CA MET A 20 3.60 4.81 -16.81
C MET A 20 2.43 5.76 -17.13
N THR A 21 1.96 6.54 -16.16
CA THR A 21 0.81 7.44 -16.36
C THR A 21 1.14 8.54 -17.38
N THR A 22 2.20 9.31 -17.11
CA THR A 22 2.63 10.39 -18.02
C THR A 22 3.15 9.85 -19.34
N GLY A 23 3.76 8.66 -19.32
CA GLY A 23 4.16 7.93 -20.52
C GLY A 23 2.98 7.55 -21.42
N GLY A 24 1.87 7.10 -20.84
CA GLY A 24 0.63 6.79 -21.55
C GLY A 24 0.03 8.03 -22.24
N LEU A 25 0.00 9.17 -21.54
CA LEU A 25 -0.45 10.44 -22.10
C LEU A 25 0.42 10.90 -23.29
N LYS A 26 1.74 10.79 -23.14
CA LYS A 26 2.68 11.10 -24.23
C LYS A 26 2.51 10.16 -25.42
N ALA A 27 2.41 8.84 -25.17
CA ALA A 27 2.21 7.85 -26.23
C ALA A 27 0.92 8.11 -27.01
N TYR A 28 -0.15 8.47 -26.29
CA TYR A 28 -1.43 8.77 -26.91
C TYR A 28 -1.33 10.00 -27.81
N TYR A 29 -0.71 11.09 -27.33
CA TYR A 29 -0.49 12.29 -28.16
C TYR A 29 0.38 12.01 -29.39
N GLN A 30 1.42 11.22 -29.27
CA GLN A 30 2.30 10.87 -30.41
C GLN A 30 1.55 10.17 -31.54
N VAL A 31 0.49 9.43 -31.23
CA VAL A 31 -0.32 8.69 -32.22
C VAL A 31 -1.51 9.51 -32.72
N HIS A 32 -2.18 10.25 -31.82
CA HIS A 32 -3.48 10.88 -32.09
C HIS A 32 -3.43 12.41 -32.17
N GLY A 33 -2.36 13.06 -31.70
CA GLY A 33 -2.19 14.51 -31.78
C GLY A 33 -2.11 15.01 -33.21
N LYS A 34 -2.60 16.21 -33.46
CA LYS A 34 -2.61 16.82 -34.81
C LYS A 34 -1.22 17.22 -35.30
N GLN A 35 -0.33 17.57 -34.36
CA GLN A 35 0.98 18.11 -34.69
C GLN A 35 2.12 17.49 -33.84
N PRO A 36 2.25 16.14 -33.80
CA PRO A 36 3.20 15.48 -32.90
C PRO A 36 4.66 15.87 -33.18
N ASN A 37 5.00 16.18 -34.42
CA ASN A 37 6.35 16.62 -34.80
C ASN A 37 6.64 18.10 -34.46
N GLN A 38 5.63 18.89 -34.14
CA GLN A 38 5.78 20.31 -33.75
C GLN A 38 5.64 20.50 -32.23
N THR A 39 5.52 19.42 -31.49
CA THR A 39 5.35 19.40 -30.04
C THR A 39 6.53 18.64 -29.42
N ASP A 40 7.15 19.20 -28.39
CA ASP A 40 8.19 18.56 -27.59
C ASP A 40 7.63 18.21 -26.21
N ILE A 41 7.28 16.93 -26.00
CA ILE A 41 6.77 16.44 -24.72
C ILE A 41 7.90 15.79 -23.94
N GLN A 42 8.31 16.45 -22.87
CA GLN A 42 9.31 15.98 -21.92
C GLN A 42 8.61 15.34 -20.72
N LEU A 43 9.04 14.14 -20.35
CA LEU A 43 8.59 13.48 -19.12
C LEU A 43 9.57 13.83 -18.00
N VAL A 44 9.02 14.33 -16.89
CA VAL A 44 9.78 14.67 -15.69
C VAL A 44 9.27 13.79 -14.56
N HIS A 45 10.11 12.88 -14.10
CA HIS A 45 9.74 11.91 -13.09
C HIS A 45 10.65 12.00 -11.88
N PHE A 46 10.05 12.09 -10.70
CA PHE A 46 10.75 12.18 -9.43
C PHE A 46 10.45 10.96 -8.56
N VAL A 47 11.40 10.62 -7.73
CA VAL A 47 11.15 9.92 -6.47
C VAL A 47 11.04 10.99 -5.38
N ASN A 48 10.18 10.84 -4.39
CA ASN A 48 9.88 11.85 -3.39
C ASN A 48 11.11 12.22 -2.53
N GLU A 49 12.01 12.98 -3.14
CA GLU A 49 13.18 13.59 -2.52
C GLU A 49 13.04 15.11 -2.70
N PRO A 50 12.70 15.88 -1.66
CA PRO A 50 12.54 17.34 -1.75
C PRO A 50 13.71 18.05 -2.41
N GLU A 51 14.93 17.62 -2.14
CA GLU A 51 16.16 18.17 -2.72
C GLU A 51 16.22 17.97 -4.25
N ARG A 52 15.70 16.88 -4.77
CA ARG A 52 15.60 16.65 -6.22
C ARG A 52 14.61 17.60 -6.89
N ILE A 53 13.49 17.87 -6.24
CA ILE A 53 12.48 18.81 -6.75
C ILE A 53 13.06 20.24 -6.78
N GLU A 54 13.75 20.66 -5.71
CA GLU A 54 14.40 21.98 -5.64
C GLU A 54 15.50 22.11 -6.69
N THR A 55 16.33 21.08 -6.87
CA THR A 55 17.37 21.05 -7.89
C THR A 55 16.76 21.18 -9.28
N TRP A 56 15.73 20.38 -9.58
CA TRP A 56 15.03 20.45 -10.86
C TRP A 56 14.39 21.83 -11.11
N LEU A 57 13.77 22.44 -10.11
CA LEU A 57 13.21 23.79 -10.23
C LEU A 57 14.28 24.83 -10.58
N SER A 58 15.47 24.72 -10.00
CA SER A 58 16.61 25.58 -10.29
C SER A 58 17.10 25.37 -11.72
N GLU A 59 17.28 24.13 -12.16
CA GLU A 59 17.66 23.76 -13.53
C GLU A 59 16.60 24.20 -14.54
N TRP A 60 15.32 24.00 -14.23
CA TRP A 60 14.22 24.44 -15.08
C TRP A 60 14.25 25.96 -15.28
N LYS A 61 14.46 26.73 -14.21
CA LYS A 61 14.62 28.18 -14.26
C LYS A 61 15.78 28.61 -15.15
N GLU A 62 16.91 27.92 -15.06
CA GLU A 62 18.11 28.28 -15.83
C GLU A 62 18.00 27.88 -17.31
N GLN A 63 17.43 26.73 -17.62
CA GLN A 63 17.49 26.12 -18.94
C GLN A 63 16.16 26.20 -19.70
N GLN A 64 15.03 25.96 -19.03
CA GLN A 64 13.74 25.76 -19.70
C GLN A 64 12.86 27.03 -19.68
N LEU A 65 13.05 27.94 -18.72
CA LEU A 65 12.28 29.18 -18.65
C LEU A 65 12.46 30.04 -19.91
N ALA A 66 13.68 30.11 -20.45
CA ALA A 66 13.96 30.83 -21.70
C ALA A 66 13.23 30.18 -22.89
N ILE A 67 13.13 28.84 -22.92
CA ILE A 67 12.40 28.10 -23.96
C ILE A 67 10.90 28.39 -23.85
N ALA A 68 10.33 28.38 -22.63
CA ALA A 68 8.93 28.68 -22.39
C ALA A 68 8.59 30.13 -22.83
N ASN A 69 9.42 31.11 -22.46
CA ASN A 69 9.22 32.51 -22.84
C ASN A 69 9.31 32.71 -24.37
N LYS A 70 10.30 32.10 -25.00
CA LYS A 70 10.45 32.16 -26.47
C LYS A 70 9.25 31.54 -27.18
N ALA A 71 8.72 30.41 -26.68
CA ALA A 71 7.51 29.80 -27.22
C ALA A 71 6.33 30.78 -27.17
N LEU A 72 6.15 31.46 -26.03
CA LEU A 72 5.10 32.49 -25.86
C LEU A 72 5.25 33.68 -26.80
N GLU A 73 6.49 34.09 -27.11
CA GLU A 73 6.78 35.15 -28.11
C GLU A 73 6.44 34.71 -29.54
N GLU A 74 6.64 33.43 -29.86
CA GLU A 74 6.27 32.82 -31.14
C GLU A 74 4.78 32.44 -31.24
N GLY A 75 3.98 32.71 -30.23
CA GLY A 75 2.55 32.42 -30.19
C GLY A 75 2.22 30.95 -29.88
N LEU A 76 3.19 30.17 -29.39
CA LEU A 76 3.01 28.81 -28.92
C LEU A 76 2.69 28.84 -27.40
N GLN A 77 1.81 27.95 -26.95
CA GLN A 77 1.44 27.87 -25.53
C GLN A 77 2.28 26.78 -24.83
N PRO A 78 3.24 27.14 -23.95
CA PRO A 78 3.90 26.14 -23.11
C PRO A 78 2.90 25.57 -22.08
N ILE A 79 2.95 24.26 -21.89
CA ILE A 79 2.05 23.53 -20.97
C ILE A 79 2.90 22.74 -19.97
N MET A 80 2.47 22.77 -18.70
CA MET A 80 3.01 21.90 -17.66
C MET A 80 1.86 21.09 -17.05
N GLY A 81 1.90 19.79 -17.27
CA GLY A 81 0.90 18.84 -16.82
C GLY A 81 1.38 18.04 -15.59
N PHE A 82 0.51 17.87 -14.62
CA PHE A 82 0.79 17.17 -13.36
C PHE A 82 -0.12 15.96 -13.20
N SER A 83 0.47 14.79 -12.90
CA SER A 83 -0.25 13.59 -12.52
C SER A 83 -0.37 13.55 -10.99
N VAL A 84 -1.54 13.99 -10.47
CA VAL A 84 -1.72 14.27 -9.04
C VAL A 84 -2.45 13.14 -8.34
N TYR A 85 -1.78 12.59 -7.33
CA TYR A 85 -2.26 11.58 -6.40
C TYR A 85 -2.14 12.08 -4.96
N THR A 86 -2.75 11.38 -4.01
CA THR A 86 -2.72 11.77 -2.60
C THR A 86 -1.30 11.88 -2.05
N TRP A 87 -0.39 11.03 -2.49
CA TRP A 87 1.01 11.00 -2.00
C TRP A 87 1.90 12.10 -2.58
N ASN A 88 1.49 12.81 -3.63
CA ASN A 88 2.31 13.85 -4.26
C ASN A 88 1.61 15.21 -4.40
N ALA A 89 0.38 15.32 -3.91
CA ALA A 89 -0.43 16.52 -4.12
C ALA A 89 0.21 17.77 -3.47
N ALA A 90 0.73 17.66 -2.26
CA ALA A 90 1.31 18.79 -1.53
C ALA A 90 2.55 19.33 -2.27
N GLU A 91 3.47 18.46 -2.65
CA GLU A 91 4.68 18.79 -3.37
C GLU A 91 4.38 19.41 -4.73
N PHE A 92 3.42 18.83 -5.47
CA PHE A 92 3.05 19.36 -6.78
C PHE A 92 2.35 20.72 -6.71
N LEU A 93 1.53 20.98 -5.71
CA LEU A 93 0.95 22.29 -5.50
C LEU A 93 2.02 23.36 -5.24
N ASP A 94 3.07 23.04 -4.49
CA ASP A 94 4.22 23.93 -4.28
C ASP A 94 4.99 24.16 -5.58
N VAL A 95 5.24 23.12 -6.38
CA VAL A 95 5.88 23.24 -7.71
C VAL A 95 5.04 24.11 -8.64
N MET A 96 3.72 23.93 -8.68
CA MET A 96 2.81 24.75 -9.50
C MET A 96 2.92 26.22 -9.15
N ARG A 97 2.92 26.57 -7.85
CA ARG A 97 3.09 27.95 -7.36
C ARG A 97 4.45 28.52 -7.79
N ALA A 98 5.52 27.75 -7.63
CA ALA A 98 6.87 28.18 -8.01
C ALA A 98 6.99 28.45 -9.52
N ILE A 99 6.49 27.54 -10.35
CA ILE A 99 6.52 27.68 -11.82
C ILE A 99 5.65 28.86 -12.27
N LYS A 100 4.45 29.03 -11.68
CA LYS A 100 3.55 30.15 -12.03
C LYS A 100 4.17 31.50 -11.68
N ALA A 101 4.91 31.57 -10.58
CA ALA A 101 5.66 32.78 -10.19
C ALA A 101 6.79 33.11 -11.18
N LEU A 102 7.46 32.11 -11.76
CA LEU A 102 8.53 32.28 -12.75
C LEU A 102 8.00 32.58 -14.15
N CYS A 103 6.92 31.94 -14.56
CA CYS A 103 6.31 32.06 -15.88
C CYS A 103 4.79 32.15 -15.78
N PRO A 104 4.21 33.36 -15.48
CA PRO A 104 2.76 33.51 -15.26
C PRO A 104 1.88 33.10 -16.43
N ARG A 105 2.42 33.08 -17.65
CA ARG A 105 1.68 32.72 -18.88
C ARG A 105 1.78 31.24 -19.25
N ILE A 106 2.56 30.40 -18.52
CA ILE A 106 2.55 28.96 -18.72
C ILE A 106 1.17 28.39 -18.34
N LEU A 107 0.68 27.45 -19.10
CA LEU A 107 -0.57 26.78 -18.80
C LEU A 107 -0.29 25.61 -17.84
N ILE A 108 -0.82 25.68 -16.62
CA ILE A 108 -0.68 24.62 -15.62
C ILE A 108 -1.95 23.77 -15.61
N VAL A 109 -1.77 22.48 -15.86
CA VAL A 109 -2.82 21.48 -16.01
C VAL A 109 -2.62 20.38 -14.99
N ALA A 110 -3.63 20.03 -14.22
CA ALA A 110 -3.59 18.86 -13.35
C ALA A 110 -4.60 17.80 -13.79
N GLY A 111 -4.22 16.56 -13.63
CA GLY A 111 -5.09 15.39 -13.79
C GLY A 111 -4.73 14.36 -12.72
N GLY A 112 -5.52 13.31 -12.64
CA GLY A 112 -5.35 12.25 -11.64
C GLY A 112 -6.43 12.26 -10.57
N PRO A 113 -6.49 11.22 -9.74
CA PRO A 113 -7.62 10.98 -8.84
C PRO A 113 -7.76 12.08 -7.77
N HIS A 114 -6.67 12.65 -7.29
CA HIS A 114 -6.71 13.62 -6.18
C HIS A 114 -7.39 14.94 -6.54
N VAL A 115 -7.37 15.36 -7.80
CA VAL A 115 -7.91 16.66 -8.25
C VAL A 115 -9.30 16.58 -8.88
N GLN A 116 -9.98 15.44 -8.80
CA GLN A 116 -11.32 15.28 -9.41
C GLN A 116 -12.39 16.20 -8.77
N LYS A 117 -12.15 16.71 -7.55
CA LYS A 117 -12.93 17.80 -6.96
C LYS A 117 -12.32 19.15 -7.34
N ALA A 118 -12.39 19.49 -8.62
CA ALA A 118 -11.71 20.63 -9.23
C ALA A 118 -11.95 21.98 -8.51
N ALA A 119 -13.12 22.17 -7.89
CA ALA A 119 -13.43 23.37 -7.13
C ALA A 119 -12.47 23.63 -5.96
N ASP A 120 -11.99 22.57 -5.31
CA ASP A 120 -11.13 22.69 -4.15
C ASP A 120 -9.75 23.25 -4.51
N TYR A 121 -9.35 23.16 -5.78
CA TYR A 121 -8.02 23.55 -6.27
C TYR A 121 -8.05 24.78 -7.17
N LEU A 122 -9.02 24.92 -8.07
CA LEU A 122 -9.05 25.96 -9.10
C LEU A 122 -9.26 27.37 -8.56
N PHE A 123 -9.82 27.54 -7.36
CA PHE A 123 -10.00 28.86 -6.74
C PHE A 123 -8.87 29.29 -5.82
N SER A 124 -8.06 28.35 -5.36
CA SER A 124 -7.07 28.57 -4.29
C SER A 124 -5.62 28.34 -4.72
N GLU A 125 -5.40 27.59 -5.83
CA GLU A 125 -4.07 27.14 -6.22
C GLU A 125 -3.60 27.74 -7.56
N ALA A 126 -2.32 27.61 -7.83
CA ALA A 126 -1.69 28.09 -9.07
C ALA A 126 -1.97 27.13 -10.26
N LEU A 127 -3.22 26.79 -10.49
CA LEU A 127 -3.72 25.83 -11.44
C LEU A 127 -4.69 26.51 -12.40
N ASP A 128 -4.51 26.31 -13.71
CA ASP A 128 -5.39 26.91 -14.73
C ASP A 128 -6.57 26.02 -15.06
N LEU A 129 -6.37 24.69 -15.10
CA LEU A 129 -7.46 23.74 -15.40
C LEU A 129 -7.15 22.34 -14.88
N VAL A 130 -8.23 21.59 -14.71
CA VAL A 130 -8.21 20.18 -14.30
C VAL A 130 -8.76 19.32 -15.44
N VAL A 131 -8.06 18.22 -15.72
CA VAL A 131 -8.54 17.15 -16.61
C VAL A 131 -9.35 16.16 -15.77
N MET A 132 -10.63 16.02 -16.12
CA MET A 132 -11.60 15.19 -15.42
C MET A 132 -11.73 13.81 -16.07
N GLY A 133 -11.68 12.74 -15.29
CA GLY A 133 -11.78 11.37 -15.79
C GLY A 133 -10.52 10.88 -16.50
N GLU A 134 -10.70 10.12 -17.60
CA GLU A 134 -9.59 9.59 -18.41
C GLU A 134 -8.92 10.73 -19.19
N GLY A 135 -7.59 10.82 -19.06
CA GLY A 135 -6.83 12.00 -19.50
C GLY A 135 -6.30 11.96 -20.92
N GLU A 136 -6.22 10.79 -21.54
CA GLU A 136 -5.49 10.58 -22.80
C GLU A 136 -6.01 11.47 -23.93
N GLU A 137 -7.30 11.43 -24.18
CA GLU A 137 -7.95 12.20 -25.26
C GLU A 137 -8.10 13.67 -24.88
N THR A 138 -8.53 13.97 -23.63
CA THR A 138 -8.71 15.36 -23.16
C THR A 138 -7.43 16.17 -23.20
N LEU A 139 -6.32 15.61 -22.72
CA LEU A 139 -5.03 16.28 -22.75
C LEU A 139 -4.54 16.47 -24.20
N THR A 140 -4.77 15.49 -25.07
CA THR A 140 -4.43 15.59 -26.49
C THR A 140 -5.18 16.73 -27.17
N GLU A 141 -6.49 16.84 -26.98
CA GLU A 141 -7.27 17.96 -27.52
C GLU A 141 -6.82 19.31 -26.96
N LEU A 142 -6.50 19.37 -25.68
CA LEU A 142 -5.98 20.60 -25.05
C LEU A 142 -4.61 21.02 -25.62
N ILE A 143 -3.71 20.08 -25.88
CA ILE A 143 -2.41 20.37 -26.50
C ILE A 143 -2.62 20.93 -27.91
N ASP A 144 -3.52 20.33 -28.67
CA ASP A 144 -3.82 20.74 -30.05
C ASP A 144 -4.60 22.07 -30.12
N THR A 145 -5.30 22.46 -29.04
CA THR A 145 -6.14 23.65 -28.97
C THR A 145 -6.01 24.37 -27.62
N PRO A 146 -4.83 24.93 -27.31
CA PRO A 146 -4.58 25.48 -25.97
C PRO A 146 -5.21 26.85 -25.74
N CYS A 147 -5.88 27.42 -26.75
CA CYS A 147 -6.54 28.72 -26.66
C CYS A 147 -7.78 28.65 -25.75
N ARG A 148 -7.82 29.52 -24.73
CA ARG A 148 -8.91 29.55 -23.73
C ARG A 148 -10.31 29.63 -24.34
N SER A 149 -10.46 30.32 -25.48
CA SER A 149 -11.77 30.44 -26.15
C SER A 149 -12.31 29.11 -26.71
N GLN A 150 -11.47 28.10 -26.84
CA GLN A 150 -11.82 26.77 -27.39
C GLN A 150 -12.02 25.73 -26.27
N TRP A 151 -11.68 26.04 -25.01
CA TRP A 151 -11.84 25.09 -23.89
C TRP A 151 -13.27 24.62 -23.67
N PRO A 152 -14.33 25.44 -23.88
CA PRO A 152 -15.70 24.97 -23.75
C PRO A 152 -16.07 23.79 -24.69
N ASP A 153 -15.36 23.64 -25.80
CA ASP A 153 -15.59 22.58 -26.79
C ASP A 153 -14.81 21.28 -26.48
N ILE A 154 -13.86 21.32 -25.53
CA ILE A 154 -13.07 20.16 -25.11
C ILE A 154 -13.81 19.46 -23.96
N ALA A 155 -14.23 18.21 -24.17
CA ALA A 155 -14.86 17.42 -23.11
C ALA A 155 -13.86 17.03 -22.01
N GLY A 156 -14.33 16.96 -20.76
CA GLY A 156 -13.53 16.52 -19.61
C GLY A 156 -12.60 17.59 -19.02
N LEU A 157 -12.91 18.89 -19.19
CA LEU A 157 -12.18 19.98 -18.54
C LEU A 157 -12.98 20.65 -17.41
N ALA A 158 -12.27 21.11 -16.40
CA ALA A 158 -12.78 22.07 -15.41
C ALA A 158 -11.78 23.23 -15.31
N TYR A 159 -12.30 24.47 -15.24
CA TYR A 159 -11.52 25.71 -15.11
C TYR A 159 -12.38 26.84 -14.54
N VAL A 160 -11.77 27.92 -14.08
CA VAL A 160 -12.49 29.11 -13.60
C VAL A 160 -12.55 30.17 -14.71
N ASN A 161 -13.71 30.69 -14.99
CA ASN A 161 -13.93 31.82 -15.90
C ASN A 161 -14.77 32.89 -15.21
N ASP A 162 -14.26 34.13 -15.18
CA ASP A 162 -14.93 35.29 -14.54
C ASP A 162 -15.39 35.00 -13.10
N GLY A 163 -14.60 34.20 -12.34
CA GLY A 163 -14.90 33.81 -10.97
C GLY A 163 -15.87 32.64 -10.82
N GLU A 164 -16.36 32.07 -11.90
CA GLU A 164 -17.25 30.90 -11.90
C GLU A 164 -16.53 29.63 -12.33
N LEU A 165 -16.83 28.52 -11.66
CA LEU A 165 -16.35 27.20 -12.05
C LEU A 165 -17.11 26.72 -13.29
N ILE A 166 -16.38 26.48 -14.36
CA ILE A 166 -16.90 25.88 -15.59
C ILE A 166 -16.45 24.42 -15.64
N MET A 167 -17.42 23.53 -15.79
CA MET A 167 -17.17 22.12 -16.10
C MET A 167 -17.73 21.84 -17.50
N THR A 168 -16.88 21.40 -18.40
CA THR A 168 -17.31 21.04 -19.76
C THR A 168 -18.06 19.70 -19.78
N ALA A 169 -18.57 19.28 -20.93
CA ALA A 169 -19.23 17.99 -21.05
C ALA A 169 -18.31 16.84 -20.56
N ALA A 170 -18.88 15.90 -19.83
CA ALA A 170 -18.13 14.72 -19.42
C ALA A 170 -17.66 13.95 -20.66
N ARG A 171 -16.37 13.53 -20.66
CA ARG A 171 -15.84 12.71 -21.74
C ARG A 171 -16.41 11.29 -21.65
N PRO A 172 -16.87 10.71 -22.77
CA PRO A 172 -17.22 9.30 -22.82
C PRO A 172 -15.99 8.44 -22.47
N ARG A 173 -16.21 7.41 -21.67
CA ARG A 173 -15.17 6.48 -21.27
C ARG A 173 -14.63 5.69 -22.46
N GLN A 174 -13.32 5.39 -22.46
CA GLN A 174 -12.74 4.41 -23.37
C GLN A 174 -13.46 3.07 -23.27
N THR A 175 -13.70 2.44 -24.40
CA THR A 175 -14.40 1.14 -24.48
C THR A 175 -13.49 0.00 -24.93
N ASP A 176 -12.34 0.32 -25.50
CA ASP A 176 -11.32 -0.61 -25.98
C ASP A 176 -9.93 -0.15 -25.51
N LEU A 177 -9.37 -0.85 -24.53
CA LEU A 177 -8.04 -0.52 -23.99
C LEU A 177 -6.90 -0.87 -24.94
N ASP A 178 -7.11 -1.76 -25.91
CA ASP A 178 -6.10 -2.09 -26.90
C ASP A 178 -5.93 -0.99 -27.95
N SER A 179 -6.91 -0.11 -28.11
CA SER A 179 -6.81 1.07 -28.95
C SER A 179 -5.87 2.16 -28.38
N LEU A 180 -5.63 2.13 -27.06
CA LEU A 180 -4.67 3.05 -26.42
C LEU A 180 -3.24 2.60 -26.73
N PRO A 181 -2.34 3.51 -27.18
CA PRO A 181 -0.93 3.19 -27.34
C PRO A 181 -0.29 2.74 -26.01
N SER A 182 0.71 1.88 -26.09
CA SER A 182 1.43 1.46 -24.89
C SER A 182 2.28 2.59 -24.33
N ALA A 183 2.19 2.85 -23.03
CA ALA A 183 3.10 3.79 -22.36
C ALA A 183 4.57 3.45 -22.58
N LEU A 184 4.88 2.16 -22.74
CA LEU A 184 6.24 1.67 -23.02
C LEU A 184 6.82 2.21 -24.34
N ASP A 185 5.98 2.69 -25.25
CA ASP A 185 6.43 3.27 -26.53
C ASP A 185 6.98 4.70 -26.35
N ALA A 186 6.70 5.36 -25.22
CA ALA A 186 7.05 6.76 -24.98
C ALA A 186 7.96 6.99 -23.76
N ILE A 187 8.27 5.95 -22.98
CA ILE A 187 9.14 6.04 -21.80
C ILE A 187 10.45 5.29 -22.00
N SER A 188 11.46 5.69 -21.21
CA SER A 188 12.62 4.84 -20.93
C SER A 188 12.24 3.84 -19.83
N LEU A 189 12.70 2.60 -19.94
CA LEU A 189 12.64 1.60 -18.86
C LEU A 189 13.92 1.62 -18.00
N LEU A 190 14.82 2.56 -18.28
CA LEU A 190 16.00 2.86 -17.48
C LEU A 190 15.78 4.19 -16.75
N ASP A 191 16.21 4.24 -15.51
CA ASP A 191 16.17 5.42 -14.66
C ASP A 191 17.19 6.50 -15.10
N GLY A 192 17.30 7.58 -14.32
CA GLY A 192 18.25 8.66 -14.59
C GLY A 192 19.73 8.27 -14.51
N ASN A 193 20.05 7.11 -13.94
CA ASN A 193 21.40 6.56 -13.82
C ASN A 193 21.72 5.56 -14.95
N GLY A 194 20.74 5.24 -15.79
CA GLY A 194 20.85 4.25 -16.85
C GLY A 194 20.63 2.81 -16.39
N GLU A 195 20.14 2.62 -15.14
CA GLU A 195 19.79 1.31 -14.60
C GLU A 195 18.29 1.02 -14.83
N PRO A 196 17.89 -0.25 -14.98
CA PRO A 196 16.48 -0.60 -15.04
C PRO A 196 15.73 -0.09 -13.80
N TYR A 197 14.52 0.46 -14.00
CA TYR A 197 13.65 0.70 -12.86
C TYR A 197 13.45 -0.59 -12.07
N GLU A 198 13.41 -0.49 -10.75
CA GLU A 198 13.21 -1.66 -9.89
C GLU A 198 11.82 -2.24 -10.03
N CYS A 199 10.84 -1.37 -10.25
CA CYS A 199 9.44 -1.72 -10.36
C CYS A 199 8.74 -1.04 -11.53
N ILE A 200 7.60 -1.60 -11.94
CA ILE A 200 6.69 -0.98 -12.89
C ILE A 200 5.24 -1.21 -12.44
N SER A 201 4.46 -0.12 -12.40
CA SER A 201 3.00 -0.18 -12.26
C SER A 201 2.36 -0.38 -13.63
N TYR A 202 1.73 -1.52 -13.87
CA TYR A 202 1.13 -1.84 -15.16
C TYR A 202 -0.37 -2.10 -15.03
N GLU A 203 -1.18 -1.48 -15.89
CA GLU A 203 -2.64 -1.66 -15.91
C GLU A 203 -3.02 -2.73 -16.93
N THR A 204 -3.64 -3.84 -16.49
CA THR A 204 -4.18 -4.86 -17.39
C THR A 204 -5.69 -4.81 -17.50
N SER A 205 -6.34 -4.08 -16.58
CA SER A 205 -7.79 -3.87 -16.62
C SER A 205 -8.14 -2.52 -15.99
N ARG A 206 -9.14 -1.84 -16.54
CA ARG A 206 -9.63 -0.54 -16.09
C ARG A 206 -11.07 -0.60 -15.67
N GLY A 207 -11.40 -0.02 -14.51
CA GLY A 207 -12.75 0.04 -13.95
C GLY A 207 -12.94 -0.87 -12.73
N CYS A 208 -13.98 -0.58 -11.93
CA CYS A 208 -14.35 -1.36 -10.75
C CYS A 208 -15.87 -1.52 -10.68
N PRO A 209 -16.41 -2.74 -10.55
CA PRO A 209 -17.87 -2.95 -10.51
C PRO A 209 -18.48 -2.56 -9.16
N TYR A 210 -17.67 -2.23 -8.18
CA TYR A 210 -18.10 -1.85 -6.83
C TYR A 210 -18.13 -0.32 -6.67
N LYS A 211 -18.97 0.15 -5.76
CA LYS A 211 -19.14 1.57 -5.42
C LYS A 211 -18.87 1.77 -3.93
N CYS A 212 -17.67 1.38 -3.49
CA CYS A 212 -17.31 1.57 -2.10
C CYS A 212 -17.15 3.06 -1.79
N ALA A 213 -17.88 3.55 -0.77
CA ALA A 213 -17.96 4.97 -0.44
C ALA A 213 -16.62 5.61 -0.02
N PHE A 214 -15.65 4.80 0.35
CA PHE A 214 -14.31 5.23 0.78
C PHE A 214 -13.24 5.14 -0.32
N CYS A 215 -13.58 4.61 -1.51
CA CYS A 215 -12.58 4.19 -2.50
C CYS A 215 -12.72 5.00 -3.79
N GLU A 216 -11.62 5.53 -4.30
CA GLU A 216 -11.59 6.28 -5.56
C GLU A 216 -12.07 5.46 -6.75
N TRP A 217 -11.75 4.17 -6.80
CA TRP A 217 -12.27 3.29 -7.86
C TRP A 217 -13.79 3.14 -7.81
N GLY A 218 -14.41 3.40 -6.65
CA GLY A 218 -15.85 3.41 -6.45
C GLY A 218 -16.55 4.65 -7.00
N THR A 219 -15.82 5.74 -7.26
CA THR A 219 -16.39 7.03 -7.71
C THR A 219 -17.03 6.96 -9.09
N GLY A 220 -16.64 6.00 -9.90
CA GLY A 220 -17.10 5.86 -11.28
C GLY A 220 -16.30 6.69 -12.29
N ALA A 221 -15.27 7.44 -11.85
CA ALA A 221 -14.42 8.21 -12.77
C ALA A 221 -13.77 7.34 -13.85
N ILE A 222 -13.33 6.13 -13.47
CA ILE A 222 -12.81 5.11 -14.38
C ILE A 222 -13.88 4.08 -14.81
N GLY A 223 -15.14 4.29 -14.45
CA GLY A 223 -16.32 3.49 -14.81
C GLY A 223 -16.51 2.22 -14.00
N THR A 224 -17.77 1.75 -13.99
CA THR A 224 -18.20 0.56 -13.24
C THR A 224 -18.07 -0.75 -14.03
N LYS A 225 -17.93 -0.69 -15.35
CA LYS A 225 -17.68 -1.86 -16.19
C LYS A 225 -16.19 -2.07 -16.28
N MET A 226 -15.70 -3.25 -15.90
CA MET A 226 -14.31 -3.62 -16.11
C MET A 226 -14.04 -3.86 -17.60
N LEU A 227 -12.98 -3.26 -18.09
CA LEU A 227 -12.43 -3.45 -19.43
C LEU A 227 -11.08 -4.14 -19.29
N SER A 228 -10.72 -5.00 -20.23
CA SER A 228 -9.47 -5.75 -20.21
C SER A 228 -8.57 -5.36 -21.37
N VAL A 229 -7.29 -5.22 -21.10
CA VAL A 229 -6.25 -5.27 -22.14
C VAL A 229 -6.14 -6.71 -22.62
N SER A 230 -5.97 -6.93 -23.91
CA SER A 230 -5.87 -8.26 -24.48
C SER A 230 -4.64 -9.01 -23.96
N PRO A 231 -4.73 -10.33 -23.76
CA PRO A 231 -3.57 -11.14 -23.38
C PRO A 231 -2.40 -11.03 -24.37
N ALA A 232 -2.68 -10.84 -25.64
CA ALA A 232 -1.65 -10.65 -26.66
C ALA A 232 -0.81 -9.38 -26.45
N ARG A 233 -1.46 -8.26 -26.10
CA ARG A 233 -0.80 -7.02 -25.75
C ARG A 233 -0.03 -7.16 -24.43
N VAL A 234 -0.66 -7.73 -23.41
CA VAL A 234 -0.01 -8.01 -22.12
C VAL A 234 1.26 -8.84 -22.31
N LYS A 235 1.22 -9.90 -23.12
CA LYS A 235 2.39 -10.72 -23.44
C LYS A 235 3.52 -9.93 -24.10
N ARG A 236 3.19 -9.06 -25.05
CA ARG A 236 4.17 -8.19 -25.72
C ARG A 236 4.83 -7.22 -24.72
N ASP A 237 4.02 -6.54 -23.94
CA ASP A 237 4.47 -5.49 -23.04
C ASP A 237 5.26 -6.08 -21.86
N TRP A 238 4.82 -7.18 -21.26
CA TRP A 238 5.55 -7.84 -20.17
C TRP A 238 6.88 -8.45 -20.62
N ASN A 239 6.97 -8.94 -21.86
CA ASN A 239 8.28 -9.35 -22.40
C ASN A 239 9.24 -8.15 -22.49
N ARG A 240 8.77 -6.98 -22.95
CA ARG A 240 9.60 -5.76 -23.01
C ARG A 240 10.08 -5.32 -21.62
N ILE A 241 9.21 -5.42 -20.62
CA ILE A 241 9.51 -5.09 -19.22
C ILE A 241 10.64 -5.98 -18.68
N VAL A 242 10.50 -7.29 -18.82
CA VAL A 242 11.50 -8.23 -18.29
C VAL A 242 12.79 -8.23 -19.13
N ASP A 243 12.71 -8.02 -20.45
CA ASP A 243 13.88 -7.89 -21.34
C ASP A 243 14.70 -6.63 -21.00
N ALA A 244 14.06 -5.59 -20.42
CA ALA A 244 14.75 -4.42 -19.88
C ALA A 244 15.40 -4.66 -18.50
N GLY A 245 15.13 -5.81 -17.85
CA GLY A 245 15.71 -6.17 -16.55
C GLY A 245 14.88 -5.76 -15.33
N ILE A 246 13.65 -5.27 -15.53
CA ILE A 246 12.77 -4.88 -14.41
C ILE A 246 12.36 -6.13 -13.63
N LYS A 247 12.55 -6.07 -12.31
CA LYS A 247 12.39 -7.22 -11.40
C LYS A 247 10.98 -7.35 -10.85
N ASN A 248 10.28 -6.25 -10.63
CA ASN A 248 9.02 -6.24 -9.90
C ASN A 248 7.90 -5.68 -10.77
N ILE A 249 6.77 -6.39 -10.86
CA ILE A 249 5.57 -5.93 -11.57
C ILE A 249 4.44 -5.77 -10.56
N TRP A 250 3.91 -4.55 -10.47
CA TRP A 250 2.69 -4.23 -9.76
C TRP A 250 1.56 -4.03 -10.76
N LEU A 251 0.44 -4.73 -10.60
CA LEU A 251 -0.76 -4.43 -11.39
C LEU A 251 -1.58 -3.35 -10.71
N ALA A 252 -1.79 -2.26 -11.43
CA ALA A 252 -2.71 -1.19 -11.03
C ALA A 252 -4.18 -1.55 -11.33
N ASP A 253 -4.51 -2.83 -11.25
CA ASP A 253 -5.85 -3.37 -11.48
C ASP A 253 -6.68 -3.32 -10.21
N SER A 254 -7.97 -3.01 -10.33
CA SER A 254 -8.88 -2.91 -9.18
C SER A 254 -9.33 -4.26 -8.60
N ASN A 255 -9.33 -5.33 -9.41
CA ASN A 255 -9.88 -6.63 -9.04
C ASN A 255 -9.30 -7.76 -9.92
N PHE A 256 -8.00 -8.01 -9.87
CA PHE A 256 -7.37 -9.09 -10.62
C PHE A 256 -7.94 -10.46 -10.21
N GLY A 257 -8.21 -11.32 -11.18
CA GLY A 257 -8.92 -12.58 -11.00
C GLY A 257 -10.46 -12.48 -11.15
N ALA A 258 -11.00 -11.27 -11.37
CA ALA A 258 -12.42 -11.08 -11.66
C ALA A 258 -12.77 -11.39 -13.13
N LEU A 259 -11.90 -11.07 -14.06
CA LEU A 259 -12.10 -11.26 -15.48
C LEU A 259 -11.67 -12.66 -15.93
N ARG A 260 -12.26 -13.13 -17.04
CA ARG A 260 -11.91 -14.45 -17.60
C ARG A 260 -10.47 -14.45 -18.14
N GLU A 261 -10.08 -13.36 -18.73
CA GLU A 261 -8.77 -13.13 -19.36
C GLU A 261 -7.61 -13.14 -18.33
N ASP A 262 -7.91 -12.92 -17.04
CA ASP A 262 -6.88 -12.89 -15.99
C ASP A 262 -6.19 -14.24 -15.80
N VAL A 263 -6.86 -15.36 -16.12
CA VAL A 263 -6.24 -16.70 -16.11
C VAL A 263 -5.13 -16.78 -17.18
N GLU A 264 -5.44 -16.33 -18.40
CA GLU A 264 -4.48 -16.35 -19.51
C GLU A 264 -3.31 -15.37 -19.25
N LYS A 265 -3.59 -14.22 -18.62
CA LYS A 265 -2.53 -13.28 -18.20
C LYS A 265 -1.60 -13.92 -17.17
N ALA A 266 -2.15 -14.64 -16.19
CA ALA A 266 -1.34 -15.38 -15.22
C ALA A 266 -0.51 -16.49 -15.89
N ASP A 267 -1.06 -17.22 -16.86
CA ASP A 267 -0.32 -18.19 -17.68
C ASP A 267 0.87 -17.53 -18.38
N ILE A 268 0.64 -16.39 -19.02
CA ILE A 268 1.68 -15.61 -19.72
C ILE A 268 2.79 -15.21 -18.75
N LEU A 269 2.44 -14.70 -17.56
CA LEU A 269 3.43 -14.28 -16.57
C LEU A 269 4.30 -15.46 -16.11
N CYS A 270 3.67 -16.62 -15.85
CA CYS A 270 4.38 -17.85 -15.48
C CYS A 270 5.28 -18.37 -16.61
N GLU A 271 4.85 -18.28 -17.88
CA GLU A 271 5.70 -18.62 -19.03
C GLU A 271 6.93 -17.72 -19.11
N ILE A 272 6.75 -16.40 -18.92
CA ILE A 272 7.83 -15.42 -18.93
C ILE A 272 8.80 -15.73 -17.78
N LYS A 273 8.30 -15.94 -16.56
CA LYS A 273 9.11 -16.28 -15.38
C LYS A 273 9.96 -17.51 -15.61
N LYS A 274 9.37 -18.60 -16.13
CA LYS A 274 10.09 -19.85 -16.45
C LYS A 274 11.20 -19.64 -17.47
N ARG A 275 10.98 -18.77 -18.45
CA ARG A 275 11.94 -18.50 -19.52
C ARG A 275 13.08 -17.58 -19.09
N THR A 276 12.78 -16.55 -18.28
CA THR A 276 13.72 -15.45 -18.00
C THR A 276 14.22 -15.39 -16.56
N GLY A 277 13.54 -16.06 -15.62
CA GLY A 277 13.73 -15.87 -14.19
C GLY A 277 13.07 -14.60 -13.63
N LEU A 278 12.54 -13.73 -14.50
CA LEU A 278 11.87 -12.48 -14.13
C LEU A 278 10.35 -12.54 -14.44
N PRO A 279 9.53 -11.74 -13.76
CA PRO A 279 9.86 -10.89 -12.62
C PRO A 279 10.20 -11.72 -11.37
N THR A 280 10.89 -11.10 -10.41
CA THR A 280 11.14 -11.73 -9.11
C THR A 280 9.93 -11.67 -8.20
N SER A 281 9.12 -10.60 -8.32
CA SER A 281 7.88 -10.46 -7.58
C SER A 281 6.74 -9.92 -8.43
N PHE A 282 5.52 -10.23 -8.00
CA PHE A 282 4.28 -9.79 -8.61
C PHE A 282 3.28 -9.42 -7.53
N ALA A 283 2.66 -8.26 -7.65
CA ALA A 283 1.64 -7.78 -6.73
C ALA A 283 0.42 -7.24 -7.48
N THR A 284 -0.75 -7.32 -6.87
CA THR A 284 -2.02 -6.83 -7.45
C THR A 284 -3.09 -6.67 -6.37
N SER A 285 -4.10 -5.84 -6.65
CA SER A 285 -5.34 -5.84 -5.88
C SER A 285 -6.23 -6.99 -6.35
N TRP A 286 -6.48 -7.94 -5.45
CA TRP A 286 -7.24 -9.13 -5.75
C TRP A 286 -8.75 -8.88 -5.84
N SER A 287 -9.43 -9.69 -6.63
CA SER A 287 -10.88 -9.73 -6.69
C SER A 287 -11.48 -9.96 -5.28
N LYS A 288 -12.48 -9.15 -4.91
CA LYS A 288 -13.20 -9.28 -3.63
C LYS A 288 -13.84 -10.65 -3.42
N LYS A 289 -14.14 -11.36 -4.48
CA LYS A 289 -14.77 -12.70 -4.42
C LYS A 289 -13.73 -13.76 -4.71
N HIS A 290 -13.35 -14.49 -3.69
CA HIS A 290 -12.57 -15.71 -3.89
C HIS A 290 -13.45 -16.78 -4.56
N GLY A 291 -13.09 -17.16 -5.78
CA GLY A 291 -13.77 -18.17 -6.57
C GLY A 291 -12.79 -19.14 -7.20
N SER A 292 -13.28 -20.10 -7.98
CA SER A 292 -12.45 -21.10 -8.65
C SER A 292 -11.35 -20.47 -9.52
N ARG A 293 -11.65 -19.35 -10.18
CA ARG A 293 -10.69 -18.59 -11.00
C ARG A 293 -9.58 -17.97 -10.16
N SER A 294 -9.93 -17.21 -9.12
CA SER A 294 -8.93 -16.63 -8.23
C SER A 294 -8.06 -17.71 -7.61
N ARG A 295 -8.68 -18.82 -7.16
CA ARG A 295 -7.95 -19.98 -6.62
C ARG A 295 -6.96 -20.57 -7.65
N GLN A 296 -7.39 -20.75 -8.91
CA GLN A 296 -6.52 -21.24 -9.97
C GLN A 296 -5.32 -20.34 -10.18
N ILE A 297 -5.54 -19.02 -10.32
CA ILE A 297 -4.48 -18.02 -10.52
C ILE A 297 -3.50 -18.02 -9.34
N VAL A 298 -4.02 -18.01 -8.11
CA VAL A 298 -3.20 -17.99 -6.89
C VAL A 298 -2.30 -19.23 -6.80
N LEU A 299 -2.84 -20.42 -7.02
CA LEU A 299 -2.06 -21.67 -7.03
C LEU A 299 -0.97 -21.67 -8.11
N GLN A 300 -1.30 -21.15 -9.29
CA GLN A 300 -0.40 -21.11 -10.42
C GLN A 300 0.75 -20.10 -10.21
N LEU A 301 0.45 -18.90 -9.72
CA LEU A 301 1.47 -17.90 -9.42
C LEU A 301 2.39 -18.38 -8.29
N HIS A 302 1.82 -18.99 -7.24
CA HIS A 302 2.60 -19.55 -6.14
C HIS A 302 3.55 -20.66 -6.60
N ALA A 303 3.06 -21.58 -7.44
CA ALA A 303 3.89 -22.66 -7.99
C ALA A 303 5.05 -22.18 -8.90
N ASN A 304 5.10 -20.89 -9.23
CA ASN A 304 6.13 -20.25 -10.05
C ASN A 304 6.89 -19.15 -9.29
N ASP A 305 6.83 -19.14 -7.96
CA ASP A 305 7.51 -18.17 -7.08
C ASP A 305 7.18 -16.71 -7.45
N LEU A 306 5.91 -16.45 -7.82
CA LEU A 306 5.42 -15.13 -8.21
C LEU A 306 4.44 -14.54 -7.19
N LEU A 307 3.99 -15.33 -6.22
CA LEU A 307 2.99 -14.92 -5.26
C LEU A 307 3.57 -14.97 -3.84
N PRO A 308 4.08 -13.84 -3.31
CA PRO A 308 4.55 -13.78 -1.93
C PRO A 308 3.38 -13.89 -0.93
N HIS A 309 2.21 -13.31 -1.24
CA HIS A 309 1.04 -13.31 -0.37
C HIS A 309 -0.26 -13.30 -1.18
N TYR A 310 -1.31 -13.94 -0.64
CA TYR A 310 -2.67 -13.81 -1.15
C TYR A 310 -3.53 -13.03 -0.17
N HIS A 311 -4.12 -11.93 -0.60
CA HIS A 311 -4.84 -11.01 0.27
C HIS A 311 -6.36 -11.12 0.07
N LEU A 312 -7.10 -11.16 1.18
CA LEU A 312 -8.55 -10.99 1.21
C LEU A 312 -8.89 -9.60 1.75
N ALA A 313 -9.30 -8.71 0.89
CA ALA A 313 -9.69 -7.36 1.25
C ALA A 313 -11.06 -7.35 1.96
N LEU A 314 -11.10 -7.58 3.28
CA LEU A 314 -12.32 -7.54 4.11
C LEU A 314 -12.72 -6.11 4.45
N GLN A 315 -11.76 -5.26 4.73
CA GLN A 315 -11.82 -3.84 5.09
C GLN A 315 -12.50 -3.58 6.44
N THR A 316 -13.73 -4.01 6.64
CA THR A 316 -14.45 -4.02 7.92
C THR A 316 -15.41 -5.20 7.97
N LEU A 317 -15.80 -5.61 9.17
CA LEU A 317 -16.84 -6.61 9.43
C LEU A 317 -18.02 -6.02 10.20
N THR A 318 -17.94 -4.76 10.64
CA THR A 318 -19.00 -4.06 11.34
C THR A 318 -20.19 -3.82 10.41
N PRO A 319 -21.40 -4.32 10.77
CA PRO A 319 -22.54 -4.27 9.84
C PRO A 319 -22.90 -2.88 9.35
N LEU A 320 -22.88 -1.87 10.23
CA LEU A 320 -23.18 -0.48 9.86
C LEU A 320 -22.13 0.10 8.92
N ALA A 321 -20.84 -0.18 9.16
CA ALA A 321 -19.77 0.27 8.28
C ALA A 321 -19.82 -0.41 6.91
N LEU A 322 -20.21 -1.67 6.83
CA LEU A 322 -20.47 -2.37 5.56
C LEU A 322 -21.62 -1.72 4.79
N GLU A 323 -22.71 -1.38 5.48
CA GLU A 323 -23.88 -0.73 4.88
C GLU A 323 -23.53 0.66 4.34
N LEU A 324 -22.96 1.53 5.16
CA LEU A 324 -22.63 2.91 4.80
C LEU A 324 -21.53 2.98 3.73
N SER A 325 -20.60 2.05 3.73
CA SER A 325 -19.58 1.97 2.68
C SER A 325 -20.03 1.25 1.40
N HIS A 326 -21.32 0.91 1.28
CA HIS A 326 -21.87 0.14 0.15
C HIS A 326 -21.10 -1.15 -0.16
N ARG A 327 -20.58 -1.78 0.90
CA ARG A 327 -19.73 -2.94 0.79
C ARG A 327 -20.47 -4.21 1.20
N LYS A 328 -20.31 -5.24 0.41
CA LYS A 328 -20.81 -6.56 0.71
C LYS A 328 -19.65 -7.55 0.69
N ASN A 329 -19.25 -7.99 1.85
CA ASN A 329 -18.22 -9.02 1.99
C ASN A 329 -18.77 -10.42 1.67
N MET A 330 -17.89 -11.39 1.55
CA MET A 330 -18.28 -12.80 1.60
C MET A 330 -18.88 -13.13 2.97
N ASP A 331 -19.71 -14.16 3.02
CA ASP A 331 -20.24 -14.65 4.29
C ASP A 331 -19.09 -15.07 5.22
N ALA A 332 -19.18 -14.73 6.50
CA ALA A 332 -18.12 -14.97 7.49
C ALA A 332 -17.69 -16.44 7.57
N ASN A 333 -18.63 -17.39 7.39
CA ASN A 333 -18.36 -18.82 7.40
C ASN A 333 -17.52 -19.34 6.20
N LYS A 334 -17.18 -18.46 5.23
CA LYS A 334 -16.33 -18.81 4.08
C LYS A 334 -14.86 -18.46 4.29
N TYR A 335 -14.54 -17.57 5.24
CA TYR A 335 -13.15 -17.11 5.44
C TYR A 335 -12.24 -18.23 5.92
N GLU A 336 -12.67 -18.96 6.95
CA GLU A 336 -11.89 -20.05 7.53
C GLU A 336 -11.64 -21.19 6.54
N PRO A 337 -12.64 -21.70 5.77
CA PRO A 337 -12.39 -22.68 4.73
C PRO A 337 -11.37 -22.21 3.67
N ILE A 338 -11.42 -20.94 3.25
CA ILE A 338 -10.46 -20.39 2.29
C ILE A 338 -9.07 -20.34 2.90
N ALA A 339 -8.93 -19.82 4.13
CA ALA A 339 -7.66 -19.75 4.81
C ALA A 339 -7.02 -21.14 4.98
N ARG A 340 -7.80 -22.13 5.37
CA ARG A 340 -7.35 -23.53 5.50
C ARG A 340 -6.97 -24.17 4.15
N ASP A 341 -7.70 -23.86 3.07
CA ASP A 341 -7.37 -24.34 1.72
C ASP A 341 -6.04 -23.77 1.24
N MET A 342 -5.82 -22.48 1.45
CA MET A 342 -4.57 -21.80 1.11
C MET A 342 -3.39 -22.31 1.96
N ALA A 343 -3.59 -22.46 3.27
CA ALA A 343 -2.57 -23.00 4.16
C ALA A 343 -2.13 -24.42 3.75
N ARG A 344 -3.09 -25.30 3.40
CA ARG A 344 -2.77 -26.65 2.88
C ARG A 344 -2.00 -26.64 1.57
N ALA A 345 -2.19 -25.60 0.76
CA ALA A 345 -1.43 -25.39 -0.47
C ALA A 345 -0.07 -24.71 -0.23
N GLY A 346 0.28 -24.39 1.02
CA GLY A 346 1.51 -23.67 1.38
C GLY A 346 1.49 -22.18 1.00
N ILE A 347 0.31 -21.61 0.74
CA ILE A 347 0.17 -20.22 0.29
C ILE A 347 -0.04 -19.30 1.49
N PRO A 348 0.84 -18.32 1.72
CA PRO A 348 0.61 -17.30 2.72
C PRO A 348 -0.66 -16.51 2.41
N ILE A 349 -1.63 -16.53 3.34
CA ILE A 349 -2.87 -15.79 3.20
C ILE A 349 -2.94 -14.70 4.26
N ALA A 350 -3.35 -13.50 3.82
CA ALA A 350 -3.59 -12.36 4.68
C ALA A 350 -5.01 -11.83 4.51
N CYS A 351 -5.54 -11.15 5.53
CA CYS A 351 -6.70 -10.29 5.35
C CYS A 351 -6.34 -8.82 5.58
N GLU A 352 -7.10 -7.94 4.95
CA GLU A 352 -6.93 -6.49 5.06
C GLU A 352 -8.13 -5.88 5.76
N LEU A 353 -7.87 -4.99 6.74
CA LEU A 353 -8.83 -4.20 7.46
C LEU A 353 -8.48 -2.71 7.34
N ILE A 354 -9.50 -1.86 7.45
CA ILE A 354 -9.35 -0.41 7.53
C ILE A 354 -10.00 0.04 8.84
N TRP A 355 -9.23 0.71 9.70
CA TRP A 355 -9.75 1.38 10.87
C TRP A 355 -10.17 2.81 10.53
N GLY A 356 -11.32 3.24 11.03
CA GLY A 356 -11.82 4.61 10.88
C GLY A 356 -12.91 4.78 9.83
N LEU A 357 -13.43 3.70 9.24
CA LEU A 357 -14.57 3.78 8.33
C LEU A 357 -15.83 4.26 9.06
N VAL A 358 -16.62 5.10 8.39
CA VAL A 358 -17.90 5.57 8.91
C VAL A 358 -18.83 4.38 9.18
N GLY A 359 -19.38 4.32 10.37
CA GLY A 359 -20.20 3.20 10.84
C GLY A 359 -19.46 2.15 11.66
N ASP A 360 -18.13 2.24 11.76
CA ASP A 360 -17.32 1.40 12.62
C ASP A 360 -17.36 1.89 14.08
N ASN A 361 -16.85 1.10 15.01
CA ASN A 361 -16.59 1.43 16.40
C ASN A 361 -15.47 0.53 16.92
N LEU A 362 -14.78 0.98 17.96
CA LEU A 362 -13.59 0.26 18.46
C LEU A 362 -13.95 -1.10 19.08
N GLU A 363 -15.08 -1.20 19.78
CA GLU A 363 -15.49 -2.44 20.44
C GLU A 363 -15.73 -3.57 19.43
N ASP A 364 -16.47 -3.29 18.35
CA ASP A 364 -16.72 -4.26 17.30
C ASP A 364 -15.44 -4.56 16.50
N PHE A 365 -14.62 -3.53 16.24
CA PHE A 365 -13.35 -3.71 15.55
C PHE A 365 -12.40 -4.65 16.32
N GLU A 366 -12.27 -4.47 17.64
CA GLU A 366 -11.47 -5.35 18.50
C GLU A 366 -11.99 -6.79 18.50
N LYS A 367 -13.31 -6.99 18.64
CA LYS A 367 -13.93 -8.32 18.58
C LYS A 367 -13.66 -9.03 17.24
N HIS A 368 -13.77 -8.27 16.14
CA HIS A 368 -13.50 -8.81 14.80
C HIS A 368 -12.02 -9.14 14.64
N LEU A 369 -11.13 -8.27 15.10
CA LEU A 369 -9.69 -8.51 15.05
C LEU A 369 -9.29 -9.77 15.82
N ASP A 370 -9.80 -9.93 17.06
CA ASP A 370 -9.57 -11.12 17.87
C ASP A 370 -10.05 -12.41 17.17
N ALA A 371 -11.21 -12.35 16.51
CA ALA A 371 -11.72 -13.48 15.74
C ALA A 371 -10.85 -13.80 14.50
N LEU A 372 -10.38 -12.78 13.80
CA LEU A 372 -9.56 -12.95 12.59
C LEU A 372 -8.16 -13.48 12.91
N PHE A 373 -7.58 -13.15 14.05
CA PHE A 373 -6.31 -13.74 14.50
C PHE A 373 -6.33 -15.25 14.63
N ALA A 374 -7.52 -15.86 14.87
CA ALA A 374 -7.70 -17.30 14.91
C ALA A 374 -7.88 -17.93 13.51
N ILE A 375 -8.02 -17.13 12.46
CA ILE A 375 -8.30 -17.59 11.09
C ILE A 375 -7.12 -17.32 10.17
N PHE A 376 -6.55 -16.10 10.23
CA PHE A 376 -5.53 -15.64 9.31
C PHE A 376 -4.15 -15.58 9.97
N PRO A 377 -3.12 -16.16 9.32
CA PRO A 377 -1.74 -16.06 9.81
C PRO A 377 -1.22 -14.62 9.78
N THR A 378 -1.75 -13.79 8.87
CA THR A 378 -1.36 -12.39 8.72
C THR A 378 -2.60 -11.51 8.58
N ILE A 379 -2.60 -10.38 9.27
CA ILE A 379 -3.63 -9.34 9.16
C ILE A 379 -2.92 -8.04 8.83
N HIS A 380 -3.44 -7.28 7.86
CA HIS A 380 -3.02 -5.93 7.56
C HIS A 380 -4.12 -4.98 8.04
N ILE A 381 -3.75 -3.98 8.83
CA ILE A 381 -4.69 -2.96 9.29
C ILE A 381 -4.16 -1.60 8.84
N PHE A 382 -4.99 -0.88 8.10
CA PHE A 382 -4.68 0.46 7.61
C PHE A 382 -5.55 1.49 8.32
N GLY A 383 -4.99 2.68 8.58
CA GLY A 383 -5.79 3.84 8.97
C GLY A 383 -6.56 4.36 7.75
N TYR A 384 -7.82 4.72 7.92
CA TYR A 384 -8.60 5.26 6.82
C TYR A 384 -8.13 6.67 6.46
N THR A 385 -7.63 6.82 5.24
CA THR A 385 -7.32 8.12 4.62
C THR A 385 -8.53 8.59 3.84
N LEU A 386 -9.02 9.80 4.14
CA LEU A 386 -10.15 10.40 3.45
C LEU A 386 -9.71 10.91 2.08
N LEU A 387 -10.15 10.24 1.02
CA LEU A 387 -9.72 10.50 -0.34
C LEU A 387 -10.68 11.48 -1.05
N PRO A 388 -10.16 12.57 -1.67
CA PRO A 388 -10.97 13.53 -2.42
C PRO A 388 -11.81 12.86 -3.51
N GLY A 389 -13.06 13.32 -3.70
CA GLY A 389 -13.97 12.81 -4.71
C GLY A 389 -14.68 11.50 -4.35
N THR A 390 -14.38 10.88 -3.22
CA THR A 390 -15.14 9.73 -2.70
C THR A 390 -16.44 10.18 -2.04
N GLU A 391 -17.41 9.27 -1.90
CA GLU A 391 -18.69 9.59 -1.26
C GLU A 391 -18.51 10.06 0.18
N PHE A 392 -17.61 9.43 0.96
CA PHE A 392 -17.35 9.85 2.33
C PHE A 392 -16.70 11.25 2.39
N TYR A 393 -15.85 11.59 1.44
CA TYR A 393 -15.27 12.93 1.34
C TYR A 393 -16.38 13.97 1.03
N ASP A 394 -17.26 13.70 0.09
CA ASP A 394 -18.34 14.61 -0.33
C ASP A 394 -19.39 14.81 0.74
N ARG A 395 -19.62 13.80 1.58
CA ARG A 395 -20.60 13.81 2.67
C ARG A 395 -19.96 13.94 4.05
N ARG A 396 -18.71 14.44 4.13
CA ARG A 396 -17.98 14.49 5.38
C ARG A 396 -18.64 15.29 6.49
N GLU A 397 -19.37 16.35 6.14
CA GLU A 397 -20.15 17.12 7.13
C GLU A 397 -21.33 16.33 7.67
N GLU A 398 -22.05 15.61 6.79
CA GLU A 398 -23.17 14.76 7.17
C GLU A 398 -22.72 13.62 8.12
N TYR A 399 -21.61 12.99 7.79
CA TYR A 399 -21.03 11.93 8.59
C TYR A 399 -20.18 12.42 9.75
N LYS A 400 -20.05 13.75 9.94
CA LYS A 400 -19.24 14.39 10.97
C LYS A 400 -17.82 13.85 11.00
N ILE A 401 -17.19 13.72 9.83
CA ILE A 401 -15.84 13.18 9.72
C ILE A 401 -14.85 14.23 10.20
N GLU A 402 -14.03 13.83 11.17
CA GLU A 402 -12.91 14.59 11.70
C GLU A 402 -11.62 13.92 11.26
N THR A 403 -10.67 14.73 10.75
CA THR A 403 -9.41 14.24 10.21
C THR A 403 -8.22 14.92 10.86
N LEU A 404 -7.07 14.24 10.86
CA LEU A 404 -5.77 14.82 11.15
C LEU A 404 -4.84 14.61 9.95
N PRO A 405 -4.02 15.60 9.59
CA PRO A 405 -2.97 15.43 8.61
C PRO A 405 -1.84 14.59 9.23
N VAL A 406 -1.61 13.42 8.70
CA VAL A 406 -0.61 12.48 9.20
C VAL A 406 0.29 12.07 8.05
N ALA A 407 1.61 11.97 8.29
CA ALA A 407 2.50 11.32 7.37
C ALA A 407 2.13 9.83 7.26
N GLY A 408 1.68 9.44 6.09
CA GLY A 408 1.31 8.06 5.78
C GLY A 408 2.50 7.26 5.27
N TYR A 409 2.33 6.57 4.15
CA TYR A 409 3.40 5.87 3.46
C TYR A 409 4.51 6.83 3.03
N GLY A 410 5.73 6.56 3.47
CA GLY A 410 6.86 7.43 3.22
C GLY A 410 6.63 8.83 3.80
N LYS A 411 6.84 9.88 3.00
CA LYS A 411 6.63 11.28 3.38
C LYS A 411 5.26 11.84 2.98
N ALA A 412 4.42 11.03 2.34
CA ALA A 412 3.09 11.47 1.91
C ALA A 412 2.22 11.84 3.11
N LYS A 413 1.55 12.98 3.03
CA LYS A 413 0.60 13.44 4.05
C LYS A 413 -0.82 13.22 3.53
N GLY A 414 -1.62 12.48 4.31
CA GLY A 414 -3.02 12.24 4.04
C GLY A 414 -3.91 12.76 5.17
N GLU A 415 -5.17 13.01 4.89
CA GLU A 415 -6.19 13.29 5.91
C GLU A 415 -6.68 11.97 6.51
N TYR A 416 -6.15 11.61 7.68
CA TYR A 416 -6.56 10.39 8.39
C TYR A 416 -7.79 10.64 9.25
N VAL A 417 -8.80 9.80 9.11
CA VAL A 417 -10.05 9.90 9.87
C VAL A 417 -9.80 9.48 11.31
N VAL A 418 -10.04 10.40 12.24
CA VAL A 418 -9.88 10.18 13.69
C VAL A 418 -11.20 10.24 14.44
N GLY A 419 -12.28 10.72 13.82
CA GLY A 419 -13.62 10.75 14.41
C GLY A 419 -14.69 10.79 13.32
N CYS A 420 -15.89 10.30 13.65
CA CYS A 420 -17.06 10.44 12.78
C CYS A 420 -18.36 10.23 13.57
N MET A 421 -19.50 10.20 12.89
CA MET A 421 -20.81 10.03 13.53
C MET A 421 -20.95 8.76 14.38
N SER A 422 -20.12 7.74 14.19
CA SER A 422 -20.21 6.45 14.88
C SER A 422 -19.19 6.25 16.01
N PHE A 423 -18.14 7.07 16.05
CA PHE A 423 -17.16 7.08 17.13
C PHE A 423 -16.56 8.48 17.32
N PRO A 424 -16.31 8.91 18.58
CA PRO A 424 -15.65 10.18 18.87
C PRO A 424 -14.14 10.12 18.61
N VAL A 425 -13.47 11.28 18.60
CA VAL A 425 -12.02 11.38 18.34
C VAL A 425 -11.20 10.55 19.32
N GLU A 426 -11.56 10.52 20.60
CA GLU A 426 -10.85 9.75 21.62
C GLU A 426 -10.86 8.25 21.30
N GLU A 427 -11.98 7.73 20.84
CA GLU A 427 -12.11 6.33 20.42
C GLU A 427 -11.35 6.08 19.12
N GLY A 428 -11.44 7.02 18.17
CA GLY A 428 -10.70 6.98 16.92
C GLY A 428 -9.19 6.88 17.15
N LEU A 429 -8.65 7.70 18.05
CA LEU A 429 -7.23 7.67 18.42
C LEU A 429 -6.84 6.33 19.07
N GLU A 430 -7.67 5.79 20.00
CA GLU A 430 -7.40 4.46 20.58
C GLU A 430 -7.34 3.35 19.52
N GLY A 431 -8.10 3.47 18.43
CA GLY A 431 -7.96 2.55 17.28
C GLY A 431 -6.64 2.69 16.55
N TYR A 432 -6.10 3.91 16.37
CA TYR A 432 -4.73 4.11 15.84
C TYR A 432 -3.66 3.56 16.78
N PHE A 433 -3.89 3.65 18.09
CA PHE A 433 -3.02 3.02 19.07
C PHE A 433 -3.01 1.49 18.93
N LEU A 434 -4.18 0.88 18.75
CA LEU A 434 -4.31 -0.57 18.48
C LEU A 434 -3.63 -0.94 17.14
N LEU A 435 -3.79 -0.12 16.10
CA LEU A 435 -3.15 -0.34 14.81
C LEU A 435 -1.62 -0.33 14.96
N THR A 436 -1.07 0.66 15.67
CA THR A 436 0.36 0.72 15.98
C THR A 436 0.84 -0.50 16.75
N ALA A 437 0.07 -0.90 17.78
CA ALA A 437 0.37 -2.10 18.56
C ALA A 437 0.41 -3.36 17.68
N HIS A 438 -0.57 -3.51 16.80
CA HIS A 438 -0.63 -4.61 15.84
C HIS A 438 0.57 -4.59 14.88
N GLN A 439 0.94 -3.42 14.35
CA GLN A 439 2.09 -3.30 13.44
C GLN A 439 3.39 -3.75 14.11
N ILE A 440 3.64 -3.35 15.35
CA ILE A 440 4.87 -3.73 16.07
C ILE A 440 4.82 -5.21 16.47
N MET A 441 3.74 -5.68 17.08
CA MET A 441 3.71 -6.98 17.75
C MET A 441 3.42 -8.14 16.81
N SER A 442 2.49 -7.97 15.88
CA SER A 442 2.09 -9.01 14.92
C SER A 442 2.94 -8.90 13.66
N ARG A 443 2.83 -7.77 12.94
CA ARG A 443 3.55 -7.54 11.69
C ARG A 443 5.05 -7.42 11.89
N GLY A 444 5.50 -6.75 12.93
CA GLY A 444 6.89 -6.63 13.36
C GLY A 444 7.49 -7.89 13.97
N TYR A 445 6.75 -8.97 14.01
CA TYR A 445 7.18 -10.27 14.53
C TYR A 445 7.73 -10.24 15.97
N VAL A 446 7.25 -9.30 16.79
CA VAL A 446 7.68 -9.18 18.18
C VAL A 446 7.00 -10.22 19.08
N MET A 447 5.69 -10.50 18.87
CA MET A 447 5.00 -11.55 19.63
C MET A 447 3.91 -12.31 18.85
N PRO A 448 4.11 -12.67 17.58
CA PRO A 448 3.07 -13.23 16.73
C PRO A 448 2.53 -14.58 17.21
N MET A 449 3.40 -15.44 17.77
CA MET A 449 3.02 -16.78 18.22
C MET A 449 2.20 -16.72 19.51
N THR A 450 2.56 -15.82 20.42
CA THR A 450 1.79 -15.53 21.63
C THR A 450 0.40 -15.02 21.29
N LEU A 451 0.28 -14.05 20.39
CA LEU A 451 -1.01 -13.51 19.96
C LEU A 451 -1.88 -14.58 19.29
N ARG A 452 -1.30 -15.40 18.43
CA ARG A 452 -2.00 -16.50 17.75
C ARG A 452 -2.49 -17.56 18.73
N TYR A 453 -1.66 -17.95 19.69
CA TYR A 453 -2.07 -18.87 20.73
C TYR A 453 -3.25 -18.34 21.53
N LEU A 454 -3.21 -17.08 21.95
CA LEU A 454 -4.30 -16.45 22.71
C LEU A 454 -5.60 -16.40 21.89
N ALA A 455 -5.52 -16.04 20.62
CA ALA A 455 -6.67 -16.00 19.72
C ALA A 455 -7.29 -17.40 19.52
N LEU A 456 -6.48 -18.42 19.27
CA LEU A 456 -6.93 -19.80 19.07
C LEU A 456 -7.52 -20.39 20.36
N SER A 457 -6.90 -20.12 21.50
CA SER A 457 -7.37 -20.60 22.80
C SER A 457 -8.58 -19.85 23.35
N LYS A 458 -8.81 -18.62 22.82
CA LYS A 458 -9.84 -17.69 23.32
C LYS A 458 -9.70 -17.41 24.83
N ALA A 459 -8.48 -17.50 25.35
CA ALA A 459 -8.22 -17.38 26.78
C ALA A 459 -8.44 -15.93 27.28
N THR A 460 -7.98 -14.95 26.49
CA THR A 460 -8.13 -13.52 26.79
C THR A 460 -8.26 -12.71 25.50
N PRO A 461 -8.82 -11.47 25.54
CA PRO A 461 -8.81 -10.57 24.38
C PRO A 461 -7.39 -10.26 23.93
N VAL A 462 -7.11 -10.40 22.62
CA VAL A 462 -5.79 -10.16 22.01
C VAL A 462 -5.56 -8.66 21.78
N ALA A 463 -6.57 -7.95 21.28
CA ALA A 463 -6.49 -6.53 20.99
C ALA A 463 -6.17 -5.70 22.25
N GLY A 464 -6.84 -6.00 23.36
CA GLY A 464 -6.57 -5.33 24.64
C GLY A 464 -5.16 -5.59 25.17
N LEU A 465 -4.64 -6.82 25.04
CA LEU A 465 -3.26 -7.14 25.42
C LEU A 465 -2.26 -6.35 24.56
N MET A 466 -2.45 -6.28 23.24
CA MET A 466 -1.56 -5.51 22.36
C MET A 466 -1.47 -4.05 22.78
N ARG A 467 -2.61 -3.40 23.11
CA ARG A 467 -2.59 -2.01 23.61
C ARG A 467 -1.85 -1.88 24.95
N ALA A 468 -2.06 -2.82 25.87
CA ALA A 468 -1.37 -2.82 27.17
C ALA A 468 0.16 -2.96 26.99
N VAL A 469 0.59 -3.84 26.08
CA VAL A 469 2.00 -4.01 25.75
C VAL A 469 2.58 -2.76 25.10
N LEU A 470 1.88 -2.13 24.15
CA LEU A 470 2.38 -0.90 23.51
C LEU A 470 2.57 0.23 24.52
N ARG A 471 1.64 0.42 25.46
CA ARG A 471 1.80 1.41 26.55
C ARG A 471 3.07 1.16 27.35
N ALA A 472 3.28 -0.09 27.76
CA ALA A 472 4.47 -0.47 28.52
C ALA A 472 5.77 -0.33 27.70
N LEU A 473 5.75 -0.60 26.40
CA LEU A 473 6.90 -0.38 25.51
C LEU A 473 7.23 1.10 25.37
N CYS A 474 6.23 1.99 25.22
CA CYS A 474 6.46 3.44 25.18
C CYS A 474 7.15 3.92 26.48
N GLU A 475 6.71 3.43 27.64
CA GLU A 475 7.33 3.75 28.93
C GLU A 475 8.74 3.19 29.05
N THR A 476 8.94 1.93 28.64
CA THR A 476 10.22 1.22 28.72
C THR A 476 11.29 1.85 27.83
N PHE A 477 10.90 2.36 26.66
CA PHE A 477 11.78 2.89 25.63
C PHE A 477 11.76 4.42 25.48
N ASN A 478 11.21 5.14 26.46
CA ASN A 478 11.13 6.60 26.43
C ASN A 478 12.49 7.33 26.38
N CYS A 479 13.56 6.67 26.86
CA CYS A 479 14.93 7.18 26.77
C CYS A 479 15.57 6.92 25.41
N ASP A 480 15.15 5.87 24.71
CA ASP A 480 15.66 5.50 23.38
C ASP A 480 14.95 6.26 22.27
N VAL A 481 13.67 6.64 22.51
CA VAL A 481 12.84 7.48 21.65
C VAL A 481 12.38 8.69 22.44
N PRO A 482 13.25 9.73 22.59
CA PRO A 482 12.97 10.84 23.47
C PRO A 482 11.68 11.59 23.11
N GLY A 483 10.85 11.87 24.13
CA GLY A 483 9.60 12.60 23.99
C GLY A 483 8.41 11.73 23.53
N LEU A 484 8.61 10.47 23.19
CA LEU A 484 7.52 9.56 22.87
C LEU A 484 6.76 9.19 24.15
N VAL A 485 5.47 9.51 24.20
CA VAL A 485 4.59 9.20 25.33
C VAL A 485 3.31 8.53 24.85
N ALA A 486 2.87 7.48 25.54
CA ALA A 486 1.71 6.68 25.13
C ALA A 486 0.37 7.44 25.07
N THR A 487 0.29 8.64 25.68
CA THR A 487 -0.88 9.52 25.63
C THR A 487 -0.94 10.40 24.40
N ASP A 488 0.18 10.60 23.71
CA ASP A 488 0.21 11.25 22.38
C ASP A 488 0.16 10.18 21.29
N ILE A 489 -1.04 9.71 21.05
CA ILE A 489 -1.29 8.52 20.20
C ILE A 489 -0.81 8.74 18.77
N MET A 490 -1.03 9.93 18.21
CA MET A 490 -0.63 10.18 16.83
C MET A 490 0.89 10.33 16.69
N ASP A 491 1.60 10.88 17.68
CA ASP A 491 3.07 10.85 17.71
C ASP A 491 3.59 9.42 17.80
N VAL A 492 2.95 8.56 18.62
CA VAL A 492 3.29 7.13 18.68
C VAL A 492 3.06 6.44 17.32
N TYR A 493 1.97 6.77 16.63
CA TYR A 493 1.68 6.23 15.31
C TYR A 493 2.71 6.70 14.27
N GLU A 494 3.03 7.99 14.21
CA GLU A 494 4.00 8.55 13.27
C GLU A 494 5.42 8.04 13.51
N ARG A 495 5.81 7.90 14.79
CA ARG A 495 7.16 7.46 15.21
C ARG A 495 7.27 5.98 15.56
N ARG A 496 6.31 5.17 15.13
CA ARG A 496 6.28 3.73 15.39
C ARG A 496 7.53 2.98 14.93
N SER A 497 8.15 3.44 13.83
CA SER A 497 9.40 2.88 13.34
C SER A 497 10.55 3.08 14.32
N GLU A 498 10.67 4.27 14.92
CA GLU A 498 11.69 4.56 15.92
C GLU A 498 11.52 3.64 17.14
N LEU A 499 10.28 3.48 17.62
CA LEU A 499 9.97 2.58 18.72
C LEU A 499 10.29 1.13 18.36
N PHE A 500 9.90 0.67 17.20
CA PHE A 500 10.21 -0.68 16.73
C PHE A 500 11.71 -0.93 16.67
N VAL A 501 12.49 0.02 16.14
CA VAL A 501 13.95 -0.06 16.11
C VAL A 501 14.53 -0.19 17.53
N ALA A 502 14.03 0.59 18.48
CA ALA A 502 14.46 0.51 19.88
C ALA A 502 14.16 -0.87 20.49
N VAL A 503 12.98 -1.43 20.21
CA VAL A 503 12.56 -2.77 20.64
C VAL A 503 13.49 -3.85 20.12
N ILE A 504 13.80 -3.88 18.82
CA ILE A 504 14.64 -4.93 18.21
C ILE A 504 16.14 -4.77 18.51
N LYS A 505 16.58 -3.55 18.84
CA LYS A 505 17.95 -3.29 19.32
C LYS A 505 18.19 -3.80 20.74
N HIS A 506 17.16 -3.81 21.57
CA HIS A 506 17.25 -4.19 23.00
C HIS A 506 16.28 -5.31 23.37
N PRO A 507 16.38 -6.50 22.71
CA PRO A 507 15.40 -7.57 22.85
C PRO A 507 15.22 -8.07 24.28
N ASP A 508 16.30 -8.12 25.08
CA ASP A 508 16.18 -8.58 26.47
C ASP A 508 15.26 -7.70 27.30
N ARG A 509 15.45 -6.37 27.21
CA ARG A 509 14.60 -5.38 27.88
C ARG A 509 13.17 -5.39 27.34
N ALA A 510 13.00 -5.55 26.04
CA ALA A 510 11.68 -5.66 25.43
C ALA A 510 10.91 -6.86 25.94
N TYR A 511 11.53 -8.07 25.89
CA TYR A 511 10.83 -9.29 26.30
C TYR A 511 10.63 -9.41 27.82
N GLU A 512 11.48 -8.79 28.63
CA GLU A 512 11.21 -8.62 30.07
C GLU A 512 9.93 -7.79 30.30
N CYS A 513 9.77 -6.69 29.57
CA CYS A 513 8.55 -5.88 29.60
C CYS A 513 7.33 -6.67 29.13
N LEU A 514 7.42 -7.38 27.99
CA LEU A 514 6.34 -8.19 27.45
C LEU A 514 5.90 -9.29 28.43
N GLU A 515 6.84 -9.98 29.07
CA GLU A 515 6.56 -11.03 30.04
C GLU A 515 5.80 -10.47 31.25
N GLN A 516 6.26 -9.34 31.80
CA GLN A 516 5.60 -8.69 32.93
C GLN A 516 4.15 -8.30 32.59
N VAL A 517 3.94 -7.67 31.42
CA VAL A 517 2.59 -7.28 30.99
C VAL A 517 1.70 -8.52 30.76
N ALA A 518 2.20 -9.54 30.08
CA ALA A 518 1.44 -10.76 29.80
C ALA A 518 1.04 -11.51 31.10
N GLN A 519 1.91 -11.53 32.11
CA GLN A 519 1.61 -12.12 33.40
C GLN A 519 0.51 -11.37 34.16
N HIS A 520 0.60 -10.03 34.22
CA HIS A 520 -0.42 -9.17 34.80
C HIS A 520 -1.78 -9.32 34.07
N TRP A 521 -1.71 -9.39 32.73
CA TRP A 521 -2.87 -9.58 31.88
C TRP A 521 -3.61 -10.89 32.19
N ALA A 522 -2.85 -11.99 32.33
CA ALA A 522 -3.41 -13.29 32.69
C ALA A 522 -4.11 -13.25 34.09
N ASP A 523 -3.48 -12.58 35.08
CA ASP A 523 -4.11 -12.43 36.41
C ASP A 523 -5.40 -11.60 36.36
N ALA A 524 -5.44 -10.57 35.53
CA ALA A 524 -6.60 -9.69 35.46
C ALA A 524 -7.80 -10.34 34.74
N HIS A 525 -7.55 -11.24 33.77
CA HIS A 525 -8.59 -11.77 32.88
C HIS A 525 -8.99 -13.21 33.17
N ILE A 526 -8.23 -13.96 33.95
CA ILE A 526 -8.53 -15.36 34.30
C ILE A 526 -8.93 -15.45 35.77
N SER A 527 -10.18 -15.78 36.01
CA SER A 527 -10.74 -15.84 37.36
C SER A 527 -10.19 -16.98 38.23
N SER A 528 -9.80 -18.11 37.62
CA SER A 528 -9.22 -19.24 38.31
C SER A 528 -7.71 -19.07 38.47
N SER A 529 -7.22 -19.08 39.70
CA SER A 529 -5.75 -18.97 39.96
C SER A 529 -4.94 -20.10 39.34
N THR A 530 -5.48 -21.31 39.24
CA THR A 530 -4.85 -22.47 38.61
C THR A 530 -4.74 -22.26 37.08
N ASP A 531 -5.83 -21.79 36.48
CA ASP A 531 -5.86 -21.55 35.03
C ASP A 531 -4.96 -20.35 34.65
N ALA A 532 -4.96 -19.30 35.48
CA ALA A 532 -4.04 -18.17 35.33
C ALA A 532 -2.57 -18.62 35.41
N ALA A 533 -2.20 -19.46 36.38
CA ALA A 533 -0.86 -20.01 36.50
C ALA A 533 -0.48 -20.88 35.29
N SER A 534 -1.39 -21.71 34.79
CA SER A 534 -1.21 -22.51 33.59
C SER A 534 -1.00 -21.63 32.34
N LEU A 535 -1.79 -20.59 32.20
CA LEU A 535 -1.65 -19.64 31.07
C LEU A 535 -0.32 -18.89 31.15
N LYS A 536 0.05 -18.35 32.31
CA LYS A 536 1.34 -17.66 32.49
C LYS A 536 2.54 -18.53 32.10
N HIS A 537 2.54 -19.79 32.50
CA HIS A 537 3.58 -20.74 32.14
C HIS A 537 3.68 -20.96 30.62
N LYS A 538 2.54 -21.03 29.92
CA LYS A 538 2.53 -21.13 28.46
C LYS A 538 2.97 -19.83 27.79
N LEU A 539 2.50 -18.68 28.28
CA LEU A 539 2.89 -17.38 27.77
C LEU A 539 4.39 -17.14 27.88
N GLN A 540 5.01 -17.53 28.99
CA GLN A 540 6.46 -17.44 29.16
C GLN A 540 7.21 -18.23 28.07
N ARG A 541 6.76 -19.45 27.76
CA ARG A 541 7.35 -20.29 26.72
C ARG A 541 7.12 -19.76 25.31
N LEU A 542 5.93 -19.25 25.04
CA LEU A 542 5.60 -18.61 23.77
C LEU A 542 6.40 -17.34 23.55
N LEU A 543 6.56 -16.49 24.55
CA LEU A 543 7.39 -15.28 24.47
C LEU A 543 8.88 -15.62 24.28
N ALA A 544 9.35 -16.73 24.87
CA ALA A 544 10.71 -17.20 24.60
C ALA A 544 10.88 -17.64 23.13
N LEU A 545 9.85 -18.26 22.55
CA LEU A 545 9.81 -18.64 21.15
C LEU A 545 9.75 -17.39 20.25
N ASP A 546 8.82 -16.45 20.52
CA ASP A 546 8.74 -15.16 19.83
C ASP A 546 10.09 -14.42 19.87
N LYS A 547 10.75 -14.36 21.04
CA LYS A 547 12.08 -13.76 21.20
C LYS A 547 13.13 -14.38 20.29
N ALA A 548 13.10 -15.70 20.10
CA ALA A 548 14.05 -16.39 19.25
C ALA A 548 13.87 -16.04 17.77
N PHE A 549 12.63 -15.85 17.34
CA PHE A 549 12.29 -15.55 15.94
C PHE A 549 12.19 -14.05 15.62
N ALA A 550 12.15 -13.19 16.62
CA ALA A 550 12.02 -11.75 16.40
C ALA A 550 13.16 -11.18 15.55
N PRO A 551 12.90 -10.15 14.75
CA PRO A 551 13.91 -9.44 13.96
C PRO A 551 15.09 -8.97 14.82
N ARG A 552 16.26 -8.88 14.23
CA ARG A 552 17.51 -8.43 14.88
C ARG A 552 18.24 -7.44 13.99
N CYS A 553 18.80 -6.42 14.60
CA CYS A 553 19.79 -5.58 13.93
C CYS A 553 21.12 -6.32 13.75
N GLY A 554 21.81 -6.07 12.63
CA GLY A 554 23.15 -6.59 12.36
C GLY A 554 23.22 -7.51 11.13
N PRO A 555 24.36 -8.16 10.90
CA PRO A 555 24.56 -9.04 9.76
C PRO A 555 23.78 -10.35 9.90
N THR A 556 23.56 -11.03 8.78
CA THR A 556 23.01 -12.39 8.76
C THR A 556 23.88 -13.32 9.61
N ARG A 557 23.25 -14.12 10.46
CA ARG A 557 23.93 -15.05 11.35
C ARG A 557 23.14 -16.32 11.58
N GLN A 558 23.86 -17.37 11.97
CA GLN A 558 23.24 -18.60 12.48
C GLN A 558 23.20 -18.52 14.01
N ASP A 559 22.08 -18.97 14.59
CA ASP A 559 21.91 -19.04 16.04
C ASP A 559 21.39 -20.42 16.46
N THR A 560 21.65 -20.82 17.68
CA THR A 560 21.15 -22.08 18.24
C THR A 560 20.51 -21.81 19.58
N VAL A 561 19.22 -22.06 19.66
CA VAL A 561 18.40 -21.76 20.85
C VAL A 561 17.86 -23.05 21.45
N GLN A 562 18.08 -23.23 22.75
CA GLN A 562 17.54 -24.37 23.51
C GLN A 562 16.28 -23.95 24.26
N PHE A 563 15.25 -24.79 24.18
CA PHE A 563 14.00 -24.66 24.90
C PHE A 563 13.77 -25.84 25.86
N ASP A 564 12.99 -25.64 26.90
CA ASP A 564 12.61 -26.66 27.90
C ASP A 564 11.22 -27.28 27.64
N PHE A 565 10.70 -27.12 26.42
CA PHE A 565 9.42 -27.66 25.94
C PHE A 565 9.53 -28.08 24.46
N ASP A 566 8.50 -28.72 23.91
CA ASP A 566 8.49 -29.14 22.50
C ASP A 566 8.26 -27.95 21.54
N ALA A 567 9.28 -27.10 21.40
CA ALA A 567 9.22 -25.88 20.63
C ALA A 567 8.88 -26.13 19.14
N ASN A 568 9.36 -27.24 18.56
CA ASN A 568 9.02 -27.61 17.18
C ASN A 568 7.53 -27.93 17.03
N ALA A 569 6.99 -28.77 17.91
CA ALA A 569 5.57 -29.15 17.83
C ALA A 569 4.65 -27.94 18.08
N VAL A 570 4.99 -27.05 19.02
CA VAL A 570 4.24 -25.81 19.27
C VAL A 570 4.25 -24.92 18.02
N LEU A 571 5.43 -24.70 17.42
CA LEU A 571 5.59 -23.85 16.26
C LEU A 571 4.82 -24.41 15.05
N ASP A 572 5.03 -25.70 14.71
CA ASP A 572 4.33 -26.36 13.60
C ASP A 572 2.79 -26.29 13.75
N THR A 573 2.31 -26.49 14.97
CA THR A 573 0.86 -26.42 15.27
C THR A 573 0.33 -24.99 15.09
N LEU A 574 1.04 -23.96 15.59
CA LEU A 574 0.64 -22.57 15.42
C LEU A 574 0.74 -22.10 13.96
N GLU A 575 1.74 -22.53 13.21
CA GLU A 575 1.88 -22.23 11.79
C GLU A 575 0.71 -22.81 10.96
N ASN A 576 0.20 -23.98 11.36
CA ASN A 576 -0.98 -24.60 10.77
C ASN A 576 -2.31 -24.00 11.26
N MET A 577 -2.28 -22.91 12.05
CA MET A 577 -3.46 -22.28 12.65
C MET A 577 -4.27 -23.23 13.54
N GLU A 578 -3.56 -24.09 14.27
CA GLU A 578 -4.13 -25.04 15.22
C GLU A 578 -3.67 -24.69 16.65
N LEU A 579 -4.47 -25.10 17.65
CA LEU A 579 -4.16 -24.85 19.06
C LEU A 579 -3.20 -25.93 19.58
N PRO A 580 -2.00 -25.57 20.04
CA PRO A 580 -1.07 -26.51 20.69
C PRO A 580 -1.69 -27.16 21.93
N THR A 581 -1.51 -28.47 22.06
CA THR A 581 -2.00 -29.25 23.19
C THR A 581 -1.15 -29.03 24.45
N PRO A 582 -1.71 -29.22 25.67
CA PRO A 582 -0.96 -28.96 26.91
C PRO A 582 0.32 -29.77 27.06
N ASP A 583 0.39 -30.98 26.52
CA ASP A 583 1.56 -31.86 26.55
C ASP A 583 2.74 -31.32 25.73
N MET A 584 2.49 -30.53 24.66
CA MET A 584 3.55 -29.84 23.91
C MET A 584 4.31 -28.81 24.76
N PHE A 585 3.64 -28.28 25.79
CA PHE A 585 4.26 -27.39 26.77
C PHE A 585 4.84 -28.13 27.99
N ALA A 586 4.87 -29.46 28.01
CA ALA A 586 5.56 -30.23 29.05
C ALA A 586 7.08 -30.11 28.90
N VAL A 587 7.79 -30.36 30.01
CA VAL A 587 9.26 -30.27 30.02
C VAL A 587 9.87 -31.27 29.03
N LYS A 588 10.53 -30.72 28.00
CA LYS A 588 11.20 -31.47 26.94
C LYS A 588 12.30 -30.58 26.35
N THR A 589 13.54 -31.06 26.35
CA THR A 589 14.63 -30.30 25.70
C THR A 589 14.46 -30.33 24.18
N THR A 590 14.36 -29.16 23.59
CA THR A 590 14.33 -28.95 22.14
C THR A 590 15.38 -27.94 21.74
N ILE A 591 16.11 -28.20 20.65
CA ILE A 591 17.10 -27.31 20.11
C ILE A 591 16.63 -26.87 18.71
N LEU A 592 16.57 -25.57 18.48
CA LEU A 592 16.30 -24.98 17.18
C LEU A 592 17.58 -24.35 16.62
N HIS A 593 17.85 -24.64 15.36
CA HIS A 593 18.86 -23.92 14.58
C HIS A 593 18.15 -22.89 13.72
N LEU A 594 18.56 -21.63 13.85
CA LEU A 594 17.88 -20.50 13.24
C LEU A 594 18.85 -19.74 12.32
N THR A 595 18.35 -19.32 11.18
CA THR A 595 19.00 -18.32 10.33
C THR A 595 18.35 -16.98 10.64
N ILE A 596 19.11 -16.02 11.15
CA ILE A 596 18.64 -14.67 11.43
C ILE A 596 19.13 -13.77 10.29
N PRO A 597 18.25 -13.29 9.42
CA PRO A 597 18.63 -12.42 8.31
C PRO A 597 19.22 -11.10 8.81
N GLY A 598 20.17 -10.56 8.05
CA GLY A 598 20.76 -9.24 8.29
C GLY A 598 19.99 -8.13 7.57
N GLY A 599 20.45 -6.88 7.74
CA GLY A 599 19.94 -5.74 6.99
C GLY A 599 18.65 -5.11 7.53
N VAL A 600 18.10 -5.62 8.64
CA VAL A 600 16.84 -5.10 9.23
C VAL A 600 16.93 -3.60 9.56
N GLY A 601 18.12 -3.05 9.81
CA GLY A 601 18.32 -1.62 10.09
C GLY A 601 18.05 -0.69 8.91
N GLU A 602 18.13 -1.18 7.67
CA GLU A 602 17.92 -0.40 6.44
C GLU A 602 16.46 -0.46 5.95
N LEU A 603 15.73 -1.53 6.30
CA LEU A 603 14.33 -1.77 5.91
C LEU A 603 13.30 -1.10 6.83
N ILE A 604 13.73 -0.52 7.94
CA ILE A 604 12.86 -0.07 9.04
C ILE A 604 12.21 1.30 8.80
N ASN A 605 12.58 2.01 7.74
CA ASN A 605 12.01 3.33 7.45
C ASN A 605 10.54 3.28 6.98
N ASP A 606 10.04 2.09 6.66
CA ASP A 606 8.64 1.90 6.29
C ASP A 606 8.02 0.70 7.04
N PRO A 607 7.40 0.91 8.21
CA PRO A 607 6.75 -0.14 8.98
C PRO A 607 5.50 -0.72 8.30
N ASP A 608 4.93 -0.02 7.32
CA ASP A 608 3.73 -0.46 6.62
C ASP A 608 4.04 -1.25 5.34
N GLY A 609 5.18 -0.97 4.69
CA GLY A 609 5.62 -1.61 3.45
C GLY A 609 6.63 -2.74 3.65
N GLY A 610 7.28 -2.82 4.80
CA GLY A 610 8.36 -3.75 5.04
C GLY A 610 7.91 -5.20 5.12
N VAL A 611 8.55 -6.07 4.38
CA VAL A 611 8.61 -7.47 4.75
C VAL A 611 9.53 -7.57 5.96
N TRP A 612 8.93 -7.90 7.08
CA TRP A 612 9.65 -8.06 8.32
C TRP A 612 10.56 -9.28 8.22
N ILE A 613 11.85 -9.03 8.28
CA ILE A 613 12.84 -10.09 8.22
C ILE A 613 12.94 -10.69 9.63
N HIS A 614 12.31 -11.82 9.83
CA HIS A 614 12.39 -12.61 11.06
C HIS A 614 13.32 -13.81 10.90
N ALA A 615 13.71 -14.43 11.99
CA ALA A 615 14.50 -15.65 11.94
C ALA A 615 13.69 -16.81 11.33
N GLU A 616 14.38 -17.65 10.58
CA GLU A 616 13.81 -18.86 10.00
C GLU A 616 14.49 -20.10 10.57
N ARG A 617 13.76 -21.22 10.63
CA ARG A 617 14.38 -22.50 10.99
C ARG A 617 15.38 -22.87 9.90
N ALA A 618 16.64 -23.02 10.28
CA ALA A 618 17.63 -23.63 9.41
C ALA A 618 17.26 -25.10 9.19
N GLY A 619 17.16 -25.53 7.95
CA GLY A 619 17.04 -26.94 7.62
C GLY A 619 18.21 -27.73 8.24
N MET A 620 17.99 -29.01 8.60
CA MET A 620 19.11 -29.87 9.03
C MET A 620 20.23 -29.80 7.99
N PRO A 621 21.53 -29.85 8.42
CA PRO A 621 22.69 -29.63 7.56
C PRO A 621 22.88 -30.81 6.58
N ASP A 622 22.03 -30.94 5.59
CA ASP A 622 22.16 -31.89 4.48
C ASP A 622 21.69 -31.33 3.15
N ALA A 623 21.91 -30.08 2.85
CA ALA A 623 21.78 -29.58 1.49
C ALA A 623 22.59 -28.32 1.27
N ASN A 624 23.55 -28.44 0.42
CA ASN A 624 24.23 -27.46 -0.42
C ASN A 624 24.19 -25.98 0.05
N PRO A 625 25.31 -25.42 0.54
CA PRO A 625 25.38 -24.05 1.03
C PRO A 625 25.13 -22.95 -0.04
N ASP A 626 24.96 -23.31 -1.31
CA ASP A 626 24.79 -22.37 -2.42
C ASP A 626 23.31 -22.11 -2.81
N ALA A 627 22.33 -22.63 -2.07
CA ALA A 627 20.90 -22.54 -2.46
C ALA A 627 20.10 -21.46 -1.69
N ALA A 628 20.64 -20.80 -0.69
CA ALA A 628 19.94 -19.75 0.05
C ALA A 628 20.41 -18.36 -0.39
N GLN A 629 19.90 -17.89 -1.54
CA GLN A 629 19.84 -16.43 -1.75
C GLN A 629 18.62 -15.89 -1.01
N PRO A 630 18.77 -14.80 -0.24
CA PRO A 630 17.62 -14.16 0.40
C PRO A 630 16.65 -13.68 -0.69
N VAL A 631 15.40 -14.07 -0.58
CA VAL A 631 14.32 -13.50 -1.40
C VAL A 631 14.14 -12.07 -0.91
N GLU A 632 14.65 -11.09 -1.65
CA GLU A 632 14.28 -9.69 -1.49
C GLU A 632 12.80 -9.58 -1.89
N ILE A 633 11.96 -9.35 -0.91
CA ILE A 633 10.53 -9.16 -1.11
C ILE A 633 10.29 -7.64 -1.13
N ALA A 634 9.85 -7.13 -2.27
CA ALA A 634 9.51 -5.74 -2.45
C ALA A 634 8.39 -5.29 -1.48
N PRO A 635 8.42 -4.06 -0.96
CA PRO A 635 7.38 -3.52 -0.09
C PRO A 635 6.03 -3.51 -0.80
N LEU A 636 5.00 -3.99 -0.12
CA LEU A 636 3.62 -3.89 -0.57
C LEU A 636 3.15 -2.46 -0.37
N ALA A 637 3.06 -1.68 -1.46
CA ALA A 637 2.36 -0.42 -1.39
C ALA A 637 0.90 -0.66 -1.02
N ALA A 638 0.39 0.06 -0.04
CA ALA A 638 -1.02 0.04 0.27
C ALA A 638 -1.79 0.56 -0.94
N GLY A 639 -2.70 -0.26 -1.43
CA GLY A 639 -3.64 0.20 -2.41
C GLY A 639 -4.51 1.29 -1.81
N ALA A 640 -4.56 2.43 -2.45
CA ALA A 640 -5.53 3.46 -2.21
C ALA A 640 -6.96 2.95 -2.52
#